data_881c71182a077f7b0952864ff1dce4f4
#
_entry.id   881c71182a077f7b0952864ff1dce4f4
#
_cell.length_a   1.000
_cell.length_b   1.000
_cell.length_c   1.000
_cell.angle_alpha   90.00
_cell.angle_beta   90.00
_cell.angle_gamma   90.00
#
_symmetry.space_group_name_H-M   'P 1'
#
loop_
_entity.id
_entity.type
_entity.pdbx_description
1 polymer ?
#
loop_
_entity_poly.entity_id
_entity_poly.type
_entity_poly.pdbx_seq_one_letter_code
_entity_poly.pdbx_strand_id
1 'polypeptide(L)'
;MGEQLELFCTRGFANPSVEPGKKTSIITSCDGDDGFIHNGETYNITQLTCKGPVFHEAHRTGNRCFNDASLVKIGFDMGSRFAKIYEACFDENTLQTYYVKHSLYPWNVKHQSTKRPPSFIQGDFYPSLRVTKLYNIESQRKTFEKILGSPARADALLNNKKDLFLARGHLAAKADFVFGAHQRATFWFINVAPQWQKFNAFNWQRIETGVKDFVARNDLNVTVYTGTYGVLELPDANGDMQQIFLDVDPNNGGRIPVPKVYYKILHDEQNDAGIVLIGVNNPHATMEEIDDNYVFCKDVSDKISWLKWKREFIPGGYSYACDVNEFNAVTNHLQLKTITNLLIYLIDSNYNRHKHRIVFGRCRETGESQASRGGAWEGVIPYIIIMQCILSILLLMVYNVVLNECRIPSELSTITFETKFSNDPNENLGCKVSLNEDLDQHQPLLIVPGTTKFVTPVANTTDIQFSNGEQVELHCPHGFLVSDATSIIAACNGKDGFIHHGKVYEISQLTCRDPVFHTASRTGKLCFNNATLIKVGFDLGTRFLSLYEVCFDEKTLQSHYVKYSLAPWNIKHERSKRDHFLQGDLFPDIEMTEIYSFNSQHATFRLILGSVESANSLLNRRKDMFIARGQLAAQEDFVFGAHQAATFRYSNVAPQWEKFKSFNWQYIENGVRAFITRHNLNVTVYTGTYGIMELPDDDGDMQQIYLDYDYHNGSRIPVPKIFYKIIHDEQNNAGIALIGVNNPYVTLRDIAKTCLLCEDVSHKLDWLQWIPDYIPGGYSYACRVNDFNDVIMHHAFDEITNLLI
;
A
#
# COMPACT_ATOMS: atom_id res chain seq x y z
N MET A 1 32.13 4.13 19.62
CA MET A 1 32.58 4.24 21.02
C MET A 1 31.51 4.91 21.86
N GLY A 2 31.19 4.37 23.07
CA GLY A 2 30.22 5.02 24.00
C GLY A 2 28.76 4.64 23.83
N GLU A 3 28.36 3.82 22.83
CA GLU A 3 27.00 3.31 22.75
C GLU A 3 26.74 2.36 23.94
N GLN A 4 25.60 2.57 24.59
CA GLN A 4 25.23 1.82 25.79
C GLN A 4 24.26 0.69 25.46
N LEU A 5 24.49 -0.48 26.09
CA LEU A 5 23.63 -1.64 26.01
C LEU A 5 23.19 -2.03 27.42
N GLU A 6 21.88 -2.12 27.64
CA GLU A 6 21.34 -2.71 28.89
C GLU A 6 21.13 -4.20 28.70
N LEU A 7 21.75 -5.00 29.57
CA LEU A 7 21.59 -6.44 29.65
C LEU A 7 20.76 -6.80 30.86
N PHE A 8 19.87 -7.79 30.70
CA PHE A 8 18.95 -8.23 31.76
C PHE A 8 18.99 -9.74 31.97
N CYS A 9 19.10 -10.13 33.23
CA CYS A 9 19.07 -11.52 33.68
C CYS A 9 18.09 -11.70 34.84
N THR A 10 17.00 -12.42 34.68
CA THR A 10 15.95 -12.61 35.70
C THR A 10 16.45 -13.13 37.06
N ARG A 11 17.54 -13.88 37.08
CA ARG A 11 18.19 -14.42 38.28
C ARG A 11 19.55 -13.80 38.57
N GLY A 12 19.85 -12.64 37.96
CA GLY A 12 21.15 -11.97 38.02
C GLY A 12 22.21 -12.62 37.13
N PHE A 13 23.35 -11.97 37.05
CA PHE A 13 24.45 -12.38 36.19
C PHE A 13 25.36 -13.40 36.90
N ALA A 14 25.82 -14.39 36.14
CA ALA A 14 26.87 -15.30 36.58
C ALA A 14 28.25 -14.67 36.39
N ASN A 15 28.40 -13.90 35.32
CA ASN A 15 29.58 -13.07 35.00
C ASN A 15 29.12 -11.79 34.28
N PRO A 16 29.48 -10.57 34.68
CA PRO A 16 30.22 -10.28 35.92
C PRO A 16 29.44 -10.75 37.16
N SER A 17 30.15 -11.17 38.17
CA SER A 17 29.56 -11.59 39.46
C SER A 17 28.99 -10.35 40.15
N VAL A 18 27.66 -10.19 40.09
CA VAL A 18 26.95 -9.16 40.84
C VAL A 18 26.46 -9.75 42.16
N GLU A 19 26.63 -9.02 43.25
CA GLU A 19 26.22 -9.48 44.60
C GLU A 19 24.77 -10.01 44.61
N PRO A 20 24.52 -11.09 45.38
CA PRO A 20 23.18 -11.64 45.44
C PRO A 20 22.20 -10.64 46.00
N GLY A 21 21.19 -10.29 45.22
CA GLY A 21 20.01 -9.52 45.64
C GLY A 21 19.87 -8.12 45.07
N LYS A 22 20.76 -7.59 44.28
CA LYS A 22 20.70 -6.16 43.90
C LYS A 22 20.66 -5.76 42.46
N LYS A 23 20.98 -6.56 41.47
CA LYS A 23 20.83 -6.10 40.04
C LYS A 23 20.47 -7.24 39.09
N THR A 24 19.29 -7.17 38.53
CA THR A 24 18.86 -8.00 37.39
C THR A 24 19.25 -7.38 36.04
N SER A 25 19.62 -6.09 36.02
CA SER A 25 20.12 -5.38 34.83
C SER A 25 21.50 -4.80 35.07
N ILE A 26 22.34 -4.79 34.02
CA ILE A 26 23.60 -4.07 33.95
C ILE A 26 23.62 -3.21 32.68
N ILE A 27 24.25 -2.03 32.77
CA ILE A 27 24.53 -1.20 31.61
C ILE A 27 25.99 -1.39 31.24
N THR A 28 26.23 -1.65 29.98
CA THR A 28 27.59 -1.78 29.41
C THR A 28 27.75 -0.75 28.28
N SER A 29 29.00 -0.29 28.05
CA SER A 29 29.33 0.58 26.94
C SER A 29 30.28 -0.11 26.00
N CYS A 30 30.15 0.07 24.69
CA CYS A 30 31.08 -0.45 23.69
C CYS A 30 32.45 0.27 23.83
N ASP A 31 33.54 -0.47 23.90
CA ASP A 31 34.90 0.05 24.00
C ASP A 31 35.50 0.49 22.66
N GLY A 32 34.86 0.14 21.57
CA GLY A 32 35.32 0.46 20.22
C GLY A 32 36.04 -0.69 19.51
N ASP A 33 36.49 -1.68 20.29
CA ASP A 33 37.00 -2.98 19.85
C ASP A 33 35.93 -4.05 20.11
N ASP A 34 36.30 -5.29 20.32
CA ASP A 34 35.38 -6.41 20.51
C ASP A 34 34.79 -6.53 21.93
N GLY A 35 34.88 -5.46 22.75
CA GLY A 35 34.56 -5.48 24.18
C GLY A 35 33.39 -4.60 24.60
N PHE A 36 32.84 -4.95 25.76
CA PHE A 36 31.82 -4.19 26.48
C PHE A 36 32.36 -3.83 27.87
N ILE A 37 32.43 -2.53 28.17
CA ILE A 37 32.90 -2.01 29.45
C ILE A 37 31.74 -2.01 30.45
N HIS A 38 31.97 -2.65 31.61
CA HIS A 38 31.09 -2.54 32.76
C HIS A 38 31.90 -2.35 34.03
N ASN A 39 31.61 -1.30 34.78
CA ASN A 39 32.35 -0.92 36.01
C ASN A 39 33.90 -0.81 35.82
N GLY A 40 34.34 -0.39 34.62
CA GLY A 40 35.77 -0.21 34.31
C GLY A 40 36.47 -1.49 33.83
N GLU A 41 35.81 -2.62 33.80
CA GLU A 41 36.32 -3.87 33.23
C GLU A 41 35.72 -4.14 31.86
N THR A 42 36.56 -4.68 30.94
CA THR A 42 36.14 -5.05 29.58
C THR A 42 35.77 -6.53 29.50
N TYR A 43 34.61 -6.80 28.93
CA TYR A 43 34.08 -8.16 28.74
C TYR A 43 33.77 -8.40 27.26
N ASN A 44 34.08 -9.60 26.77
CA ASN A 44 33.49 -10.07 25.53
C ASN A 44 32.03 -10.41 25.80
N ILE A 45 31.12 -10.22 24.81
CA ILE A 45 29.69 -10.49 24.97
C ILE A 45 29.39 -11.92 25.43
N THR A 46 30.21 -12.89 25.05
CA THR A 46 30.07 -14.30 25.46
C THR A 46 30.40 -14.55 26.95
N GLN A 47 31.09 -13.61 27.59
CA GLN A 47 31.42 -13.66 29.03
C GLN A 47 30.28 -13.08 29.86
N LEU A 48 29.42 -12.26 29.28
CA LEU A 48 28.28 -11.64 29.97
C LEU A 48 27.14 -12.66 30.05
N THR A 49 27.12 -13.49 31.09
CA THR A 49 26.21 -14.65 31.21
C THR A 49 25.25 -14.54 32.39
N CYS A 50 24.05 -15.02 32.23
CA CYS A 50 23.04 -15.13 33.29
C CYS A 50 23.24 -16.37 34.13
N LYS A 51 22.88 -16.33 35.47
CA LYS A 51 22.83 -17.48 36.37
C LYS A 51 21.83 -18.58 35.96
N GLY A 52 21.02 -18.32 34.95
CA GLY A 52 20.04 -19.27 34.42
C GLY A 52 19.28 -18.70 33.23
N PRO A 53 18.37 -19.44 32.60
CA PRO A 53 17.57 -18.95 31.50
C PRO A 53 16.77 -17.72 31.93
N VAL A 54 16.65 -16.75 31.02
CA VAL A 54 15.77 -15.60 31.21
C VAL A 54 14.33 -16.08 31.05
N PHE A 55 13.48 -15.82 32.07
CA PHE A 55 12.08 -16.20 32.07
C PHE A 55 11.23 -15.07 31.47
N HIS A 56 10.23 -15.45 30.70
CA HIS A 56 9.23 -14.55 30.13
C HIS A 56 7.89 -14.78 30.81
N GLU A 57 7.08 -13.76 30.86
CA GLU A 57 5.78 -13.73 31.54
C GLU A 57 4.69 -13.23 30.59
N ALA A 58 3.44 -13.55 30.96
CA ALA A 58 2.25 -13.06 30.26
C ALA A 58 1.37 -12.32 31.28
N HIS A 59 1.14 -11.03 31.04
CA HIS A 59 0.40 -10.18 31.96
C HIS A 59 -0.86 -9.60 31.29
N ARG A 60 -2.02 -9.72 31.92
CA ARG A 60 -3.22 -9.00 31.54
C ARG A 60 -3.00 -7.51 31.74
N THR A 61 -3.24 -6.71 30.72
CA THR A 61 -3.00 -5.24 30.77
C THR A 61 -4.10 -4.47 31.50
N GLY A 62 -5.25 -5.08 31.72
CA GLY A 62 -6.48 -4.43 32.15
C GLY A 62 -7.27 -3.79 31.01
N ASN A 63 -6.66 -3.63 29.84
CA ASN A 63 -7.34 -3.14 28.63
C ASN A 63 -8.13 -4.25 27.95
N ARG A 64 -9.16 -3.85 27.22
CA ARG A 64 -9.98 -4.74 26.39
C ARG A 64 -9.60 -4.58 24.92
N CYS A 65 -9.86 -5.62 24.17
CA CYS A 65 -9.70 -5.67 22.72
C CYS A 65 -11.00 -6.16 22.05
N PHE A 66 -10.94 -6.81 20.92
CA PHE A 66 -12.14 -7.26 20.19
C PHE A 66 -13.08 -8.11 21.08
N ASN A 67 -14.39 -7.89 20.97
CA ASN A 67 -15.43 -8.59 21.74
C ASN A 67 -15.21 -8.58 23.28
N ASP A 68 -14.71 -7.49 23.80
CA ASP A 68 -14.42 -7.33 25.25
C ASP A 68 -13.39 -8.35 25.81
N ALA A 69 -12.62 -8.98 24.91
CA ALA A 69 -11.54 -9.90 25.28
C ALA A 69 -10.38 -9.18 26.00
N SER A 70 -9.61 -9.93 26.78
CA SER A 70 -8.47 -9.39 27.52
C SER A 70 -7.26 -9.14 26.62
N LEU A 71 -6.70 -7.93 26.69
CA LEU A 71 -5.40 -7.64 26.07
C LEU A 71 -4.28 -8.09 26.98
N VAL A 72 -3.50 -9.06 26.55
CA VAL A 72 -2.39 -9.67 27.31
C VAL A 72 -1.07 -9.28 26.65
N LYS A 73 -0.11 -8.75 27.42
CA LYS A 73 1.26 -8.49 26.98
C LYS A 73 2.17 -9.64 27.40
N ILE A 74 3.01 -10.08 26.46
CA ILE A 74 3.99 -11.15 26.70
C ILE A 74 5.41 -10.57 26.52
N GLY A 75 6.30 -10.85 27.50
CA GLY A 75 7.64 -10.28 27.50
C GLY A 75 8.40 -10.58 28.78
N PHE A 76 9.23 -9.63 29.21
CA PHE A 76 10.09 -9.77 30.38
C PHE A 76 9.77 -8.68 31.41
N ASP A 77 9.47 -9.09 32.63
CA ASP A 77 9.36 -8.16 33.74
C ASP A 77 10.77 -7.83 34.26
N MET A 78 11.15 -6.57 34.12
CA MET A 78 12.44 -6.03 34.57
C MET A 78 12.32 -5.31 35.93
N GLY A 79 11.17 -5.41 36.59
CA GLY A 79 10.86 -4.78 37.87
C GLY A 79 10.44 -3.31 37.70
N SER A 80 11.26 -2.47 37.09
CA SER A 80 10.93 -1.06 36.83
C SER A 80 10.08 -0.85 35.58
N ARG A 81 10.14 -1.80 34.64
CA ARG A 81 9.42 -1.77 33.37
C ARG A 81 9.19 -3.17 32.84
N PHE A 82 8.22 -3.34 31.96
CA PHE A 82 7.95 -4.58 31.25
C PHE A 82 8.43 -4.46 29.80
N ALA A 83 9.42 -5.25 29.43
CA ALA A 83 9.94 -5.32 28.06
C ALA A 83 9.02 -6.25 27.24
N LYS A 84 8.03 -5.64 26.57
CA LYS A 84 7.04 -6.33 25.75
C LYS A 84 7.65 -6.86 24.46
N ILE A 85 7.34 -8.12 24.09
CA ILE A 85 7.72 -8.74 22.81
C ILE A 85 6.52 -8.72 21.86
N TYR A 86 5.34 -9.14 22.35
CA TYR A 86 4.09 -9.12 21.59
C TYR A 86 2.89 -8.98 22.52
N GLU A 87 1.73 -8.70 21.91
CA GLU A 87 0.43 -8.63 22.60
C GLU A 87 -0.53 -9.63 21.98
N ALA A 88 -1.39 -10.21 22.81
CA ALA A 88 -2.44 -11.14 22.40
C ALA A 88 -3.82 -10.61 22.85
N CYS A 89 -4.79 -10.63 21.93
CA CYS A 89 -6.18 -10.41 22.24
C CYS A 89 -6.84 -11.76 22.52
N PHE A 90 -7.03 -12.08 23.81
CA PHE A 90 -7.46 -13.41 24.28
C PHE A 90 -8.84 -13.36 24.96
N ASP A 91 -9.76 -14.15 24.45
CA ASP A 91 -11.09 -14.34 25.03
C ASP A 91 -11.03 -15.47 26.08
N GLU A 92 -11.22 -15.11 27.32
CA GLU A 92 -11.18 -16.04 28.47
C GLU A 92 -12.45 -16.93 28.58
N ASN A 93 -13.54 -16.58 27.88
CA ASN A 93 -14.77 -17.37 27.87
C ASN A 93 -14.69 -18.53 26.88
N THR A 94 -14.33 -18.24 25.64
CA THR A 94 -14.18 -19.23 24.57
C THR A 94 -12.80 -19.86 24.51
N LEU A 95 -11.83 -19.31 25.26
CA LEU A 95 -10.43 -19.69 25.29
C LEU A 95 -9.77 -19.57 23.90
N GLN A 96 -10.13 -18.50 23.15
CA GLN A 96 -9.65 -18.19 21.82
C GLN A 96 -8.75 -16.97 21.83
N THR A 97 -7.68 -17.01 21.06
CA THR A 97 -6.92 -15.82 20.71
C THR A 97 -7.39 -15.30 19.37
N TYR A 98 -7.99 -14.11 19.35
CA TYR A 98 -8.45 -13.47 18.12
C TYR A 98 -7.29 -13.02 17.25
N TYR A 99 -6.29 -12.36 17.84
CA TYR A 99 -5.05 -11.96 17.14
C TYR A 99 -3.89 -11.76 18.12
N VAL A 100 -2.71 -11.77 17.55
CA VAL A 100 -1.46 -11.38 18.19
C VAL A 100 -0.81 -10.25 17.37
N LYS A 101 -0.28 -9.23 18.07
CA LYS A 101 0.40 -8.08 17.48
C LYS A 101 1.87 -8.08 17.90
N HIS A 102 2.79 -7.95 16.92
CA HIS A 102 4.23 -7.77 17.17
C HIS A 102 4.88 -6.93 16.05
N SER A 103 6.10 -6.48 16.28
CA SER A 103 6.90 -5.79 15.27
C SER A 103 7.84 -6.77 14.58
N LEU A 104 8.00 -6.64 13.27
CA LEU A 104 8.92 -7.43 12.47
C LEU A 104 9.89 -6.49 11.74
N TYR A 105 11.19 -6.79 11.84
CA TYR A 105 12.28 -5.96 11.36
C TYR A 105 13.15 -6.70 10.37
N PRO A 106 13.90 -5.99 9.49
CA PRO A 106 14.74 -6.60 8.45
C PRO A 106 15.80 -7.57 8.99
N TRP A 107 16.30 -7.34 10.19
CA TRP A 107 17.33 -8.18 10.82
C TRP A 107 16.80 -9.48 11.42
N ASN A 108 15.48 -9.68 11.48
CA ASN A 108 14.86 -10.88 12.06
C ASN A 108 15.03 -12.15 11.20
N VAL A 109 15.64 -12.06 10.03
CA VAL A 109 15.60 -13.13 8.99
C VAL A 109 16.56 -14.27 9.24
N LYS A 110 17.66 -14.10 10.00
CA LYS A 110 18.81 -15.01 9.92
C LYS A 110 19.13 -15.82 11.17
N HIS A 111 18.39 -15.72 12.27
CA HIS A 111 18.73 -16.44 13.49
C HIS A 111 17.63 -17.43 13.92
N GLN A 112 17.92 -18.71 13.75
CA GLN A 112 17.13 -19.76 14.39
C GLN A 112 17.97 -20.46 15.45
N SER A 113 17.45 -20.54 16.69
CA SER A 113 18.03 -21.40 17.69
C SER A 113 17.85 -22.87 17.30
N THR A 114 18.94 -23.60 17.18
CA THR A 114 18.98 -25.06 16.88
C THR A 114 18.56 -25.93 18.07
N LYS A 115 18.40 -25.33 19.25
CA LYS A 115 18.01 -26.06 20.47
C LYS A 115 16.55 -26.52 20.36
N ARG A 116 16.26 -27.69 20.98
CA ARG A 116 14.90 -28.24 21.06
C ARG A 116 13.90 -27.17 21.53
N PRO A 117 12.73 -27.08 20.87
CA PRO A 117 11.70 -26.13 21.30
C PRO A 117 11.28 -26.44 22.74
N PRO A 118 11.01 -25.41 23.56
CA PRO A 118 10.50 -25.62 24.92
C PRO A 118 9.08 -26.20 24.90
N SER A 119 8.63 -26.71 26.02
CA SER A 119 7.23 -27.04 26.20
C SER A 119 6.38 -25.77 26.20
N PHE A 120 5.16 -25.87 25.68
CA PHE A 120 4.18 -24.80 25.75
C PHE A 120 3.73 -24.51 27.19
N ILE A 121 3.63 -23.25 27.53
CA ILE A 121 3.19 -22.74 28.83
C ILE A 121 1.70 -22.38 28.74
N GLN A 122 0.93 -22.87 29.68
CA GLN A 122 -0.51 -22.65 29.80
C GLN A 122 -0.81 -21.40 30.66
N GLY A 123 -0.05 -21.23 31.78
CA GLY A 123 -0.33 -20.21 32.76
C GLY A 123 -1.68 -20.44 33.45
N ASP A 124 -2.30 -19.36 33.87
CA ASP A 124 -3.64 -19.30 34.48
C ASP A 124 -4.77 -19.01 33.48
N PHE A 125 -4.44 -18.93 32.17
CA PHE A 125 -5.38 -18.59 31.09
C PHE A 125 -6.36 -19.71 30.72
N TYR A 126 -6.08 -20.94 31.09
CA TYR A 126 -6.89 -22.12 30.77
C TYR A 126 -7.26 -22.88 32.05
N PRO A 127 -8.11 -22.31 32.91
CA PRO A 127 -8.49 -22.95 34.15
C PRO A 127 -9.17 -24.29 33.88
N SER A 128 -8.86 -25.31 34.68
CA SER A 128 -9.44 -26.65 34.63
C SER A 128 -9.13 -27.47 33.35
N LEU A 129 -8.32 -26.95 32.40
CA LEU A 129 -7.92 -27.64 31.17
C LEU A 129 -6.44 -28.05 31.23
N ARG A 130 -6.16 -29.18 30.59
CA ARG A 130 -4.77 -29.55 30.22
C ARG A 130 -4.62 -29.42 28.70
N VAL A 131 -4.40 -28.18 28.21
CA VAL A 131 -4.40 -27.85 26.78
C VAL A 131 -3.43 -28.72 25.99
N THR A 132 -2.25 -29.06 26.52
CA THR A 132 -1.30 -29.99 25.88
C THR A 132 -1.93 -31.34 25.51
N LYS A 133 -2.87 -31.86 26.34
CA LYS A 133 -3.53 -33.14 26.08
C LYS A 133 -4.57 -33.05 24.97
N LEU A 134 -5.22 -31.90 24.81
CA LEU A 134 -6.24 -31.69 23.78
C LEU A 134 -5.65 -31.79 22.36
N TYR A 135 -4.39 -31.41 22.19
CA TYR A 135 -3.66 -31.54 20.93
C TYR A 135 -3.16 -32.96 20.63
N ASN A 136 -3.40 -33.93 21.47
CA ASN A 136 -3.13 -35.33 21.16
C ASN A 136 -4.20 -35.85 20.19
N ILE A 137 -3.80 -36.63 19.20
CA ILE A 137 -4.70 -37.11 18.14
C ILE A 137 -5.85 -37.95 18.66
N GLU A 138 -5.60 -38.76 19.69
CA GLU A 138 -6.67 -39.58 20.32
C GLU A 138 -7.70 -38.70 21.05
N SER A 139 -7.26 -37.59 21.63
CA SER A 139 -8.17 -36.61 22.24
C SER A 139 -8.99 -35.90 21.17
N GLN A 140 -8.36 -35.49 20.09
CA GLN A 140 -9.07 -34.88 18.96
C GLN A 140 -10.11 -35.83 18.37
N ARG A 141 -9.74 -37.08 18.17
CA ARG A 141 -10.66 -38.12 17.65
C ARG A 141 -11.93 -38.23 18.51
N LYS A 142 -11.77 -38.34 19.84
CA LYS A 142 -12.90 -38.39 20.76
C LYS A 142 -13.77 -37.14 20.74
N THR A 143 -13.15 -35.97 20.59
CA THR A 143 -13.87 -34.71 20.50
C THR A 143 -14.64 -34.62 19.17
N PHE A 144 -14.01 -35.00 18.05
CA PHE A 144 -14.67 -35.04 16.75
C PHE A 144 -15.80 -36.06 16.69
N GLU A 145 -15.61 -37.27 17.28
CA GLU A 145 -16.65 -38.28 17.42
C GLU A 145 -17.87 -37.72 18.16
N LYS A 146 -17.62 -36.99 19.28
CA LYS A 146 -18.69 -36.38 20.10
C LYS A 146 -19.42 -35.27 19.31
N ILE A 147 -18.72 -34.45 18.53
CA ILE A 147 -19.32 -33.35 17.77
C ILE A 147 -20.06 -33.87 16.55
N LEU A 148 -19.46 -34.82 15.79
CA LEU A 148 -19.97 -35.29 14.52
C LEU A 148 -20.87 -36.54 14.63
N GLY A 149 -21.08 -37.04 15.85
CA GLY A 149 -21.99 -38.17 16.15
C GLY A 149 -21.52 -39.53 15.61
N SER A 150 -20.27 -39.63 15.06
CA SER A 150 -19.82 -40.90 14.47
C SER A 150 -18.31 -41.10 14.55
N PRO A 151 -17.81 -42.23 15.06
CA PRO A 151 -16.38 -42.58 15.01
C PRO A 151 -15.85 -42.65 13.56
N ALA A 152 -16.64 -43.24 12.66
CA ALA A 152 -16.24 -43.38 11.25
C ALA A 152 -16.03 -42.00 10.58
N ARG A 153 -16.84 -41.00 10.96
CA ARG A 153 -16.69 -39.65 10.46
C ARG A 153 -15.42 -38.99 10.98
N ALA A 154 -15.14 -39.14 12.28
CA ALA A 154 -13.91 -38.66 12.90
C ALA A 154 -12.66 -39.32 12.26
N ASP A 155 -12.72 -40.64 11.97
CA ASP A 155 -11.62 -41.37 11.31
C ASP A 155 -11.39 -40.98 9.86
N ALA A 156 -12.45 -40.60 9.15
CA ALA A 156 -12.35 -40.10 7.78
C ALA A 156 -11.64 -38.74 7.69
N LEU A 157 -11.80 -37.89 8.72
CA LEU A 157 -11.23 -36.53 8.75
C LEU A 157 -9.81 -36.52 9.35
N LEU A 158 -9.53 -37.34 10.35
CA LEU A 158 -8.27 -37.31 11.11
C LEU A 158 -7.32 -38.43 10.65
N ASN A 159 -6.16 -38.06 10.10
CA ASN A 159 -5.15 -39.01 9.62
C ASN A 159 -3.72 -38.51 9.87
N ASN A 160 -3.07 -39.05 10.91
CA ASN A 160 -1.72 -38.65 11.29
C ASN A 160 -0.67 -38.87 10.16
N LYS A 161 -0.81 -39.92 9.37
CA LYS A 161 0.14 -40.22 8.29
C LYS A 161 0.05 -39.24 7.10
N LYS A 162 -1.09 -38.52 7.01
CA LYS A 162 -1.36 -37.54 5.96
C LYS A 162 -1.29 -36.11 6.46
N ASP A 163 -0.80 -35.89 7.69
CA ASP A 163 -0.80 -34.60 8.38
C ASP A 163 -2.18 -33.96 8.55
N LEU A 164 -3.23 -34.79 8.57
CA LEU A 164 -4.61 -34.37 8.81
C LEU A 164 -4.94 -34.54 10.31
N PHE A 165 -4.49 -33.58 11.10
CA PHE A 165 -4.78 -33.42 12.51
C PHE A 165 -4.55 -31.95 12.91
N LEU A 166 -5.10 -31.51 14.04
CA LEU A 166 -4.95 -30.17 14.54
C LEU A 166 -3.63 -30.02 15.30
N ALA A 167 -2.77 -29.17 14.79
CA ALA A 167 -1.50 -28.78 15.40
C ALA A 167 -1.65 -27.46 16.19
N ARG A 168 -0.60 -27.10 16.93
CA ARG A 168 -0.46 -25.83 17.62
C ARG A 168 0.04 -24.78 16.63
N GLY A 169 -0.88 -24.12 15.94
CA GLY A 169 -0.54 -23.04 15.00
C GLY A 169 -0.11 -21.79 15.77
N HIS A 170 1.17 -21.42 15.66
CA HIS A 170 1.65 -20.16 16.24
C HIS A 170 1.01 -18.97 15.51
N LEU A 171 0.62 -17.96 16.27
CA LEU A 171 0.20 -16.66 15.71
C LEU A 171 1.42 -15.76 15.52
N ALA A 172 2.15 -15.38 16.59
CA ALA A 172 3.49 -14.83 16.45
C ALA A 172 4.47 -15.97 16.24
N ALA A 173 5.01 -16.09 15.03
CA ALA A 173 5.90 -17.19 14.68
C ALA A 173 7.23 -17.12 15.45
N LYS A 174 7.74 -18.28 15.89
CA LYS A 174 9.06 -18.34 16.53
C LYS A 174 10.15 -17.68 15.70
N ALA A 175 10.10 -17.87 14.40
CA ALA A 175 11.10 -17.39 13.47
C ALA A 175 11.03 -15.87 13.21
N ASP A 176 10.02 -15.16 13.70
CA ASP A 176 9.90 -13.71 13.63
C ASP A 176 10.77 -12.99 14.68
N PHE A 177 11.49 -13.72 15.53
CA PHE A 177 12.31 -13.19 16.61
C PHE A 177 13.76 -13.64 16.53
N VAL A 178 14.71 -12.73 16.84
CA VAL A 178 16.14 -12.97 16.73
C VAL A 178 16.69 -13.71 17.96
N PHE A 179 16.39 -13.19 19.15
CA PHE A 179 17.00 -13.70 20.38
C PHE A 179 16.33 -14.97 20.87
N GLY A 180 17.13 -15.95 21.34
CA GLY A 180 16.62 -17.21 21.85
C GLY A 180 15.63 -17.06 23.02
N ALA A 181 15.77 -16.01 23.85
CA ALA A 181 14.81 -15.68 24.91
C ALA A 181 13.45 -15.25 24.32
N HIS A 182 13.47 -14.40 23.27
CA HIS A 182 12.25 -13.97 22.57
C HIS A 182 11.58 -15.14 21.85
N GLN A 183 12.36 -16.01 21.19
CA GLN A 183 11.84 -17.22 20.55
C GLN A 183 11.16 -18.15 21.56
N ARG A 184 11.71 -18.29 22.77
CA ARG A 184 11.05 -19.09 23.85
C ARG A 184 9.74 -18.47 24.31
N ALA A 185 9.61 -17.14 24.31
CA ALA A 185 8.41 -16.45 24.72
C ALA A 185 7.22 -16.70 23.77
N THR A 186 7.45 -17.19 22.54
CA THR A 186 6.35 -17.55 21.63
C THR A 186 5.63 -18.86 22.03
N PHE A 187 6.18 -19.65 22.96
CA PHE A 187 5.61 -20.93 23.39
C PHE A 187 4.61 -20.77 24.55
N TRP A 188 3.70 -19.81 24.44
CA TRP A 188 2.50 -19.71 25.26
C TRP A 188 1.28 -20.22 24.49
N PHE A 189 0.34 -20.93 25.18
CA PHE A 189 -0.90 -21.36 24.51
C PHE A 189 -1.78 -20.18 24.06
N ILE A 190 -1.69 -19.03 24.72
CA ILE A 190 -2.36 -17.79 24.24
C ILE A 190 -1.74 -17.21 22.94
N ASN A 191 -0.65 -17.77 22.45
CA ASN A 191 -0.06 -17.48 21.14
C ASN A 191 -0.36 -18.60 20.12
N VAL A 192 -1.37 -19.43 20.37
CA VAL A 192 -1.66 -20.62 19.56
C VAL A 192 -3.15 -20.70 19.27
N ALA A 193 -3.48 -21.08 18.03
CA ALA A 193 -4.82 -21.54 17.66
C ALA A 193 -4.76 -22.94 17.02
N PRO A 194 -5.87 -23.73 17.05
CA PRO A 194 -5.92 -25.01 16.37
C PRO A 194 -5.77 -24.85 14.85
N GLN A 195 -4.75 -25.45 14.26
CA GLN A 195 -4.43 -25.34 12.85
C GLN A 195 -4.21 -26.73 12.25
N TRP A 196 -4.83 -27.04 11.13
CA TRP A 196 -4.55 -28.29 10.45
C TRP A 196 -3.06 -28.41 10.10
N GLN A 197 -2.40 -29.49 10.50
CA GLN A 197 -0.95 -29.67 10.34
C GLN A 197 -0.53 -29.56 8.88
N LYS A 198 -1.34 -30.10 7.95
CA LYS A 198 -1.07 -30.00 6.52
C LYS A 198 -0.99 -28.55 6.04
N PHE A 199 -1.90 -27.70 6.47
CA PHE A 199 -1.89 -26.25 6.18
C PHE A 199 -0.72 -25.54 6.87
N ASN A 200 -0.50 -25.82 8.17
CA ASN A 200 0.59 -25.24 8.96
C ASN A 200 1.97 -25.50 8.33
N ALA A 201 2.23 -26.74 7.91
CA ALA A 201 3.50 -27.14 7.31
C ALA A 201 3.63 -26.82 5.81
N PHE A 202 2.61 -26.26 5.17
CA PHE A 202 2.63 -25.98 3.74
C PHE A 202 2.47 -24.50 3.41
N ASN A 203 1.26 -24.01 3.09
CA ASN A 203 1.09 -22.61 2.67
C ASN A 203 1.34 -21.62 3.82
N TRP A 204 0.97 -21.94 5.06
CA TRP A 204 1.22 -21.05 6.18
C TRP A 204 2.72 -20.82 6.42
N GLN A 205 3.52 -21.88 6.39
CA GLN A 205 4.98 -21.78 6.46
C GLN A 205 5.57 -20.95 5.31
N ARG A 206 5.00 -21.06 4.09
CA ARG A 206 5.42 -20.23 2.95
C ARG A 206 5.09 -18.76 3.15
N ILE A 207 3.90 -18.47 3.68
CA ILE A 207 3.50 -17.11 4.06
C ILE A 207 4.48 -16.53 5.08
N GLU A 208 4.75 -17.24 6.16
CA GLU A 208 5.69 -16.78 7.21
C GLU A 208 7.10 -16.53 6.66
N THR A 209 7.59 -17.44 5.81
CA THR A 209 8.92 -17.31 5.20
C THR A 209 8.95 -16.14 4.21
N GLY A 210 7.95 -16.05 3.33
CA GLY A 210 7.86 -15.00 2.34
C GLY A 210 7.75 -13.61 2.94
N VAL A 211 6.97 -13.46 4.01
CA VAL A 211 6.84 -12.21 4.77
C VAL A 211 8.19 -11.74 5.32
N LYS A 212 8.93 -12.63 5.97
CA LYS A 212 10.27 -12.29 6.49
C LYS A 212 11.24 -11.90 5.39
N ASP A 213 11.26 -12.67 4.31
CA ASP A 213 12.11 -12.39 3.15
C ASP A 213 11.75 -11.05 2.52
N PHE A 214 10.46 -10.73 2.42
CA PHE A 214 9.96 -9.46 1.89
C PHE A 214 10.38 -8.28 2.78
N VAL A 215 10.13 -8.37 4.09
CA VAL A 215 10.53 -7.34 5.08
C VAL A 215 12.04 -7.09 5.05
N ALA A 216 12.83 -8.16 4.96
CA ALA A 216 14.29 -8.05 4.94
C ALA A 216 14.85 -7.46 3.64
N ARG A 217 14.27 -7.82 2.48
CA ARG A 217 14.72 -7.29 1.18
C ARG A 217 14.38 -5.82 1.01
N ASN A 218 13.24 -5.41 1.55
CA ASN A 218 12.74 -4.05 1.43
C ASN A 218 13.16 -3.14 2.60
N ASP A 219 13.97 -3.61 3.54
CA ASP A 219 14.44 -2.89 4.73
C ASP A 219 13.28 -2.26 5.54
N LEU A 220 12.15 -2.98 5.65
CA LEU A 220 10.93 -2.47 6.25
C LEU A 220 10.85 -2.74 7.75
N ASN A 221 10.24 -1.81 8.47
CA ASN A 221 9.81 -2.00 9.85
C ASN A 221 8.29 -2.10 9.86
N VAL A 222 7.75 -3.31 10.00
CA VAL A 222 6.30 -3.51 9.91
C VAL A 222 5.70 -3.97 11.23
N THR A 223 4.48 -3.51 11.50
CA THR A 223 3.62 -4.09 12.51
C THR A 223 2.88 -5.27 11.90
N VAL A 224 2.99 -6.44 12.55
CA VAL A 224 2.34 -7.69 12.12
C VAL A 224 1.21 -8.02 13.07
N TYR A 225 0.02 -8.21 12.51
CA TYR A 225 -1.12 -8.80 13.20
C TYR A 225 -1.36 -10.18 12.61
N THR A 226 -1.28 -11.23 13.43
CA THR A 226 -1.65 -12.57 13.00
C THR A 226 -2.84 -13.04 13.83
N GLY A 227 -3.91 -13.47 13.20
CA GLY A 227 -5.12 -13.85 13.89
C GLY A 227 -5.90 -14.92 13.15
N THR A 228 -7.08 -15.19 13.70
CA THR A 228 -8.02 -16.20 13.20
C THR A 228 -9.42 -15.62 13.09
N TYR A 229 -10.22 -16.13 12.17
CA TYR A 229 -11.59 -15.66 11.98
C TYR A 229 -12.54 -16.81 11.67
N GLY A 230 -13.75 -16.72 12.25
CA GLY A 230 -14.81 -17.71 12.13
C GLY A 230 -14.51 -19.02 12.83
N VAL A 231 -15.53 -19.86 13.02
CA VAL A 231 -15.40 -21.24 13.54
C VAL A 231 -15.57 -22.20 12.37
N LEU A 232 -14.67 -23.17 12.23
CA LEU A 232 -14.76 -24.20 11.21
C LEU A 232 -16.03 -25.04 11.43
N GLU A 233 -16.75 -25.29 10.35
CA GLU A 233 -17.91 -26.17 10.32
C GLU A 233 -17.64 -27.37 9.43
N LEU A 234 -18.01 -28.56 9.89
CA LEU A 234 -17.90 -29.82 9.14
C LEU A 234 -19.22 -30.59 9.23
N PRO A 235 -19.60 -31.32 8.18
CA PRO A 235 -20.84 -32.09 8.19
C PRO A 235 -20.73 -33.29 9.14
N ASP A 236 -21.75 -33.49 9.97
CA ASP A 236 -21.91 -34.64 10.83
C ASP A 236 -22.34 -35.92 10.07
N ALA A 237 -22.78 -36.95 10.81
CA ALA A 237 -23.21 -38.20 10.22
C ALA A 237 -24.49 -38.06 9.36
N ASN A 238 -25.31 -37.03 9.60
CA ASN A 238 -26.57 -36.76 8.92
C ASN A 238 -26.39 -35.77 7.77
N GLY A 239 -25.19 -35.13 7.67
CA GLY A 239 -24.91 -34.05 6.75
C GLY A 239 -25.12 -32.66 7.30
N ASP A 240 -25.52 -32.51 8.56
CA ASP A 240 -25.75 -31.22 9.20
C ASP A 240 -24.40 -30.58 9.61
N MET A 241 -24.22 -29.29 9.34
CA MET A 241 -22.98 -28.58 9.63
C MET A 241 -22.81 -28.32 11.12
N GLN A 242 -21.73 -28.85 11.70
CA GLN A 242 -21.39 -28.74 13.13
C GLN A 242 -20.13 -27.90 13.29
N GLN A 243 -20.18 -26.95 14.25
CA GLN A 243 -18.99 -26.16 14.63
C GLN A 243 -17.96 -27.04 15.34
N ILE A 244 -16.70 -26.89 14.96
CA ILE A 244 -15.59 -27.71 15.46
C ILE A 244 -14.80 -26.96 16.53
N PHE A 245 -14.63 -27.66 17.67
CA PHE A 245 -13.89 -27.21 18.85
C PHE A 245 -12.84 -28.26 19.24
N LEU A 246 -11.76 -27.81 19.87
CA LEU A 246 -10.73 -28.71 20.38
C LEU A 246 -11.17 -29.39 21.69
N ASP A 247 -12.11 -28.76 22.41
CA ASP A 247 -12.72 -29.30 23.64
C ASP A 247 -14.22 -28.97 23.69
N VAL A 248 -15.01 -29.91 24.22
CA VAL A 248 -16.46 -29.73 24.41
C VAL A 248 -16.80 -30.05 25.87
N ASP A 249 -17.13 -28.99 26.60
CA ASP A 249 -17.60 -29.06 27.98
C ASP A 249 -19.09 -29.41 28.01
N PRO A 250 -19.52 -30.39 28.82
CA PRO A 250 -20.94 -30.77 28.90
C PRO A 250 -21.87 -29.64 29.37
N ASN A 251 -21.35 -28.70 30.17
CA ASN A 251 -22.13 -27.62 30.76
C ASN A 251 -21.97 -26.28 30.06
N ASN A 252 -20.81 -26.04 29.44
CA ASN A 252 -20.43 -24.73 28.90
C ASN A 252 -20.30 -24.74 27.36
N GLY A 253 -20.53 -25.89 26.70
CA GLY A 253 -20.43 -25.97 25.22
C GLY A 253 -19.01 -26.07 24.68
N GLY A 254 -18.81 -25.68 23.46
CA GLY A 254 -17.52 -25.76 22.78
C GLY A 254 -16.49 -24.74 23.29
N ARG A 255 -15.25 -25.18 23.53
CA ARG A 255 -14.12 -24.35 23.95
C ARG A 255 -12.94 -24.56 22.99
N ILE A 256 -12.12 -23.54 22.84
CA ILE A 256 -11.00 -23.51 21.91
C ILE A 256 -11.49 -23.82 20.48
N PRO A 257 -12.22 -22.88 19.85
CA PRO A 257 -12.77 -23.09 18.51
C PRO A 257 -11.65 -23.34 17.48
N VAL A 258 -11.92 -24.23 16.53
CA VAL A 258 -11.06 -24.41 15.35
C VAL A 258 -11.43 -23.32 14.35
N PRO A 259 -10.52 -22.41 13.99
CA PRO A 259 -10.89 -21.29 13.12
C PRO A 259 -11.10 -21.71 11.67
N LYS A 260 -12.00 -21.01 10.95
CA LYS A 260 -12.20 -21.16 9.52
C LYS A 260 -10.96 -20.74 8.73
N VAL A 261 -10.40 -19.59 9.11
CA VAL A 261 -9.22 -19.03 8.44
C VAL A 261 -8.19 -18.50 9.43
N TYR A 262 -6.96 -18.52 9.01
CA TYR A 262 -5.86 -17.73 9.56
C TYR A 262 -5.60 -16.53 8.68
N TYR A 263 -5.24 -15.41 9.29
CA TYR A 263 -4.83 -14.22 8.55
C TYR A 263 -3.54 -13.62 9.13
N LYS A 264 -2.77 -12.94 8.29
CA LYS A 264 -1.59 -12.18 8.68
C LYS A 264 -1.63 -10.83 7.98
N ILE A 265 -1.77 -9.75 8.76
CA ILE A 265 -1.74 -8.37 8.28
C ILE A 265 -0.32 -7.85 8.46
N LEU A 266 0.24 -7.31 7.41
CA LEU A 266 1.45 -6.51 7.44
C LEU A 266 1.05 -5.05 7.31
N HIS A 267 1.49 -4.23 8.27
CA HIS A 267 1.24 -2.79 8.26
C HIS A 267 2.56 -2.05 8.36
N ASP A 268 2.94 -1.38 7.30
CA ASP A 268 4.03 -0.42 7.25
C ASP A 268 3.46 0.97 7.58
N GLU A 269 3.58 1.36 8.85
CA GLU A 269 3.05 2.62 9.37
C GLU A 269 3.78 3.85 8.78
N GLN A 270 5.02 3.69 8.30
CA GLN A 270 5.81 4.79 7.74
C GLN A 270 5.33 5.18 6.34
N ASN A 271 4.89 4.19 5.55
CA ASN A 271 4.43 4.39 4.19
C ASN A 271 2.91 4.29 4.06
N ASP A 272 2.20 4.19 5.19
CA ASP A 272 0.76 3.97 5.26
C ASP A 272 0.30 2.88 4.29
N ALA A 273 0.99 1.73 4.35
CA ALA A 273 0.80 0.62 3.44
C ALA A 273 0.52 -0.68 4.20
N GLY A 274 -0.41 -1.49 3.68
CA GLY A 274 -0.75 -2.75 4.32
C GLY A 274 -1.26 -3.81 3.36
N ILE A 275 -1.21 -5.06 3.82
CA ILE A 275 -1.76 -6.21 3.11
C ILE A 275 -2.20 -7.28 4.09
N VAL A 276 -3.25 -8.00 3.74
CA VAL A 276 -3.71 -9.19 4.47
C VAL A 276 -3.41 -10.43 3.65
N LEU A 277 -2.76 -11.39 4.26
CA LEU A 277 -2.53 -12.73 3.72
C LEU A 277 -3.43 -13.70 4.48
N ILE A 278 -4.29 -14.43 3.77
CA ILE A 278 -5.31 -15.30 4.35
C ILE A 278 -5.06 -16.74 3.92
N GLY A 279 -5.22 -17.66 4.86
CA GLY A 279 -5.17 -19.09 4.60
C GLY A 279 -6.36 -19.81 5.17
N VAL A 280 -7.02 -20.62 4.35
CA VAL A 280 -8.18 -21.43 4.73
C VAL A 280 -7.73 -22.63 5.55
N ASN A 281 -8.24 -22.73 6.77
CA ASN A 281 -7.92 -23.79 7.70
C ASN A 281 -8.93 -24.95 7.59
N ASN A 282 -9.22 -25.37 6.36
CA ASN A 282 -10.07 -26.52 6.05
C ASN A 282 -9.49 -27.34 4.89
N PRO A 283 -8.76 -28.44 5.17
CA PRO A 283 -8.15 -29.26 4.12
C PRO A 283 -9.17 -30.13 3.38
N HIS A 284 -10.42 -30.16 3.81
CA HIS A 284 -11.50 -31.00 3.27
C HIS A 284 -12.49 -30.19 2.43
N ALA A 285 -12.35 -28.85 2.34
CA ALA A 285 -13.26 -28.00 1.57
C ALA A 285 -13.20 -28.28 0.07
N THR A 286 -14.30 -28.06 -0.64
CA THR A 286 -14.35 -27.98 -2.10
C THR A 286 -14.06 -26.53 -2.56
N MET A 287 -13.79 -26.32 -3.86
CA MET A 287 -13.63 -24.96 -4.39
C MET A 287 -14.91 -24.14 -4.28
N GLU A 288 -16.06 -24.78 -4.46
CA GLU A 288 -17.36 -24.14 -4.32
C GLU A 288 -17.58 -23.64 -2.87
N GLU A 289 -17.31 -24.50 -1.88
CA GLU A 289 -17.37 -24.10 -0.47
C GLU A 289 -16.38 -22.98 -0.13
N ILE A 290 -15.19 -22.96 -0.74
CA ILE A 290 -14.20 -21.89 -0.54
C ILE A 290 -14.72 -20.57 -1.09
N ASP A 291 -15.25 -20.57 -2.29
CA ASP A 291 -15.78 -19.38 -2.94
C ASP A 291 -16.96 -18.79 -2.15
N ASP A 292 -17.84 -19.65 -1.62
CA ASP A 292 -19.06 -19.23 -0.92
C ASP A 292 -18.81 -18.83 0.55
N ASN A 293 -17.88 -19.50 1.25
CA ASN A 293 -17.81 -19.43 2.71
C ASN A 293 -16.47 -18.92 3.26
N TYR A 294 -15.41 -18.81 2.44
CA TYR A 294 -14.06 -18.50 2.93
C TYR A 294 -13.39 -17.30 2.22
N VAL A 295 -14.01 -16.76 1.19
CA VAL A 295 -13.50 -15.55 0.50
C VAL A 295 -14.27 -14.33 0.97
N PHE A 296 -13.63 -13.49 1.80
CA PHE A 296 -14.28 -12.37 2.49
C PHE A 296 -14.08 -11.01 1.82
N CYS A 297 -13.20 -10.92 0.84
CA CYS A 297 -12.75 -9.67 0.25
C CYS A 297 -12.24 -9.91 -1.17
N LYS A 298 -12.06 -8.86 -1.94
CA LYS A 298 -11.49 -8.95 -3.28
C LYS A 298 -10.06 -9.52 -3.21
N ASP A 299 -9.81 -10.63 -3.91
CA ASP A 299 -8.48 -11.24 -3.98
C ASP A 299 -7.50 -10.33 -4.76
N VAL A 300 -6.42 -9.93 -4.10
CA VAL A 300 -5.32 -9.13 -4.66
C VAL A 300 -4.02 -9.92 -4.76
N SER A 301 -4.07 -11.25 -4.65
CA SER A 301 -2.89 -12.12 -4.63
C SER A 301 -2.02 -12.00 -5.89
N ASP A 302 -2.63 -11.70 -7.02
CA ASP A 302 -1.90 -11.50 -8.27
C ASP A 302 -0.96 -10.29 -8.23
N LYS A 303 -1.17 -9.37 -7.29
CA LYS A 303 -0.28 -8.23 -7.04
C LYS A 303 0.94 -8.60 -6.17
N ILE A 304 1.01 -9.83 -5.65
CA ILE A 304 2.05 -10.29 -4.74
C ILE A 304 2.97 -11.28 -5.46
N SER A 305 4.03 -10.79 -6.08
CA SER A 305 5.03 -11.64 -6.76
C SER A 305 6.11 -12.18 -5.81
N TRP A 306 6.30 -11.55 -4.64
CA TRP A 306 7.32 -11.95 -3.67
C TRP A 306 6.98 -13.19 -2.84
N LEU A 307 5.69 -13.62 -2.83
CA LEU A 307 5.23 -14.76 -2.05
C LEU A 307 5.10 -16.03 -2.89
N LYS A 308 5.94 -17.03 -2.60
CA LYS A 308 6.00 -18.31 -3.32
C LYS A 308 5.09 -19.35 -2.65
N TRP A 309 3.79 -19.17 -2.73
CA TRP A 309 2.78 -20.11 -2.24
C TRP A 309 2.12 -20.90 -3.39
N LYS A 310 1.36 -21.96 -3.02
CA LYS A 310 0.48 -22.68 -3.95
C LYS A 310 -0.96 -22.38 -3.58
N ARG A 311 -1.49 -21.27 -4.07
CA ARG A 311 -2.76 -20.67 -3.64
C ARG A 311 -3.93 -21.64 -3.65
N GLU A 312 -4.12 -22.37 -4.74
CA GLU A 312 -5.27 -23.25 -4.99
C GLU A 312 -5.09 -24.66 -4.44
N PHE A 313 -4.03 -24.94 -3.70
CA PHE A 313 -3.81 -26.24 -3.10
C PHE A 313 -4.57 -26.40 -1.79
N ILE A 314 -5.85 -26.78 -1.85
CA ILE A 314 -6.78 -26.88 -0.72
C ILE A 314 -6.23 -27.72 0.45
N PRO A 315 -5.69 -28.94 0.25
CA PRO A 315 -5.19 -29.72 1.37
C PRO A 315 -4.04 -29.05 2.14
N GLY A 316 -3.28 -28.18 1.50
CA GLY A 316 -2.23 -27.37 2.10
C GLY A 316 -2.68 -25.98 2.55
N GLY A 317 -3.99 -25.71 2.53
CA GLY A 317 -4.63 -24.45 2.87
C GLY A 317 -4.74 -23.53 1.63
N TYR A 318 -5.91 -23.47 1.02
CA TYR A 318 -6.19 -22.45 0.01
C TYR A 318 -5.83 -21.08 0.57
N SER A 319 -5.15 -20.26 -0.23
CA SER A 319 -4.62 -19.00 0.31
C SER A 319 -4.77 -17.87 -0.70
N TYR A 320 -5.10 -16.68 -0.20
CA TYR A 320 -5.31 -15.48 -1.00
C TYR A 320 -4.93 -14.23 -0.19
N ALA A 321 -4.92 -13.08 -0.84
CA ALA A 321 -4.59 -11.81 -0.21
C ALA A 321 -5.65 -10.76 -0.45
N CYS A 322 -5.80 -9.84 0.50
CA CYS A 322 -6.78 -8.77 0.46
C CYS A 322 -6.19 -7.40 0.80
N ASP A 323 -6.93 -6.36 0.43
CA ASP A 323 -6.79 -5.04 1.04
C ASP A 323 -7.16 -5.10 2.53
N VAL A 324 -6.42 -4.37 3.37
CA VAL A 324 -6.61 -4.39 4.83
C VAL A 324 -7.96 -3.81 5.22
N ASN A 325 -8.41 -2.74 4.56
CA ASN A 325 -9.65 -2.07 4.90
C ASN A 325 -10.87 -2.94 4.52
N GLU A 326 -10.82 -3.59 3.33
CA GLU A 326 -11.87 -4.52 2.90
C GLU A 326 -11.99 -5.70 3.88
N PHE A 327 -10.85 -6.29 4.25
CA PHE A 327 -10.84 -7.39 5.21
C PHE A 327 -11.34 -6.97 6.59
N ASN A 328 -10.88 -5.82 7.09
CA ASN A 328 -11.26 -5.32 8.42
C ASN A 328 -12.73 -4.91 8.47
N ALA A 329 -13.33 -4.44 7.36
CA ALA A 329 -14.75 -4.14 7.27
C ALA A 329 -15.65 -5.37 7.48
N VAL A 330 -15.16 -6.57 7.12
CA VAL A 330 -15.88 -7.84 7.33
C VAL A 330 -15.61 -8.42 8.72
N THR A 331 -14.34 -8.45 9.13
CA THR A 331 -13.95 -9.11 10.38
C THR A 331 -14.13 -8.22 11.60
N ASN A 332 -13.94 -6.92 11.44
CA ASN A 332 -13.99 -5.90 12.49
C ASN A 332 -13.10 -6.21 13.73
N HIS A 333 -12.08 -7.05 13.55
CA HIS A 333 -11.20 -7.51 14.63
C HIS A 333 -10.28 -6.43 15.17
N LEU A 334 -9.89 -5.48 14.31
CA LEU A 334 -8.87 -4.51 14.61
C LEU A 334 -9.42 -3.09 14.42
N GLN A 335 -9.14 -2.24 15.40
CA GLN A 335 -9.37 -0.79 15.27
C GLN A 335 -8.17 -0.15 14.55
N LEU A 336 -8.02 -0.47 13.28
CA LEU A 336 -7.01 0.14 12.42
C LEU A 336 -7.57 1.42 11.78
N LYS A 337 -6.74 2.44 11.69
CA LYS A 337 -7.02 3.57 10.80
C LYS A 337 -7.05 3.06 9.36
N THR A 338 -7.78 3.75 8.50
CA THR A 338 -7.78 3.45 7.08
C THR A 338 -6.35 3.46 6.53
N ILE A 339 -5.94 2.37 5.91
CA ILE A 339 -4.62 2.22 5.28
C ILE A 339 -4.77 2.56 3.80
N THR A 340 -4.00 3.50 3.30
CA THR A 340 -4.23 4.06 1.95
C THR A 340 -3.56 3.25 0.85
N ASN A 341 -2.46 2.56 1.13
CA ASN A 341 -1.65 1.88 0.13
C ASN A 341 -1.64 0.36 0.33
N LEU A 342 -1.64 -0.38 -0.78
CA LEU A 342 -1.41 -1.82 -0.73
C LEU A 342 0.09 -2.11 -0.62
N LEU A 343 0.50 -2.95 0.33
CA LEU A 343 1.91 -3.31 0.56
C LEU A 343 2.35 -4.41 -0.42
N ILE A 344 2.92 -3.99 -1.56
CA ILE A 344 3.28 -4.88 -2.68
C ILE A 344 4.70 -4.65 -3.23
N TYR A 345 5.58 -3.92 -2.52
CA TYR A 345 6.89 -3.52 -3.03
C TYR A 345 7.73 -4.67 -3.56
N LEU A 346 8.28 -4.47 -4.76
CA LEU A 346 9.42 -5.17 -5.29
C LEU A 346 10.59 -4.18 -5.27
N ILE A 347 11.63 -4.43 -4.50
CA ILE A 347 12.87 -3.68 -4.67
C ILE A 347 13.69 -4.38 -5.74
N ASP A 348 13.98 -3.63 -6.80
CA ASP A 348 15.01 -3.96 -7.75
C ASP A 348 16.40 -3.99 -7.06
N SER A 349 17.23 -4.96 -7.40
CA SER A 349 18.50 -5.30 -6.72
C SER A 349 19.61 -4.26 -6.83
N ASN A 350 19.35 -3.04 -7.31
CA ASN A 350 20.35 -1.99 -7.60
C ASN A 350 20.19 -0.69 -6.82
N TYR A 351 19.37 -0.63 -5.76
CA TYR A 351 19.32 0.61 -4.98
C TYR A 351 20.50 0.68 -3.99
N ASN A 352 21.39 1.62 -4.25
CA ASN A 352 22.58 1.95 -3.47
C ASN A 352 22.26 2.12 -1.98
N ARG A 353 22.90 1.26 -1.17
CA ARG A 353 22.91 1.30 0.29
C ARG A 353 23.63 2.56 0.78
N HIS A 354 22.89 3.62 0.99
CA HIS A 354 23.32 4.72 1.85
C HIS A 354 22.12 5.23 2.64
N LYS A 355 21.83 4.56 3.77
CA LYS A 355 21.30 5.24 4.97
C LYS A 355 21.34 4.33 6.19
N HIS A 356 22.05 4.83 7.18
CA HIS A 356 22.03 4.45 8.59
C HIS A 356 21.98 2.96 8.93
N ARG A 357 23.12 2.30 8.76
CA ARG A 357 23.44 1.10 9.50
C ARG A 357 23.59 1.51 10.97
N ILE A 358 22.60 1.14 11.79
CA ILE A 358 22.92 0.81 13.17
C ILE A 358 23.71 -0.48 13.07
N VAL A 359 25.01 -0.34 13.00
CA VAL A 359 25.94 -1.46 13.06
C VAL A 359 25.97 -1.87 14.52
N PHE A 360 25.24 -2.94 14.88
CA PHE A 360 25.75 -3.77 15.97
C PHE A 360 27.12 -4.24 15.51
N GLY A 361 28.17 -3.67 16.10
CA GLY A 361 29.53 -3.96 15.77
C GLY A 361 29.72 -5.47 15.73
N ARG A 362 30.11 -6.00 14.59
CA ARG A 362 30.68 -7.32 14.50
C ARG A 362 32.07 -7.19 15.13
N CYS A 363 32.15 -7.63 16.35
CA CYS A 363 33.37 -8.15 16.88
C CYS A 363 33.73 -9.38 16.05
N ARG A 364 34.78 -9.28 15.25
CA ARG A 364 35.25 -10.37 14.40
C ARG A 364 36.03 -11.34 15.31
N GLU A 365 35.57 -12.60 15.36
CA GLU A 365 36.44 -13.68 15.84
C GLU A 365 37.64 -13.85 14.91
N THR A 366 38.82 -13.57 15.39
CA THR A 366 40.08 -14.06 14.81
C THR A 366 40.36 -15.42 15.41
N GLY A 367 39.91 -16.47 14.75
CA GLY A 367 40.38 -17.82 15.00
C GLY A 367 41.62 -18.09 14.14
N GLU A 368 42.77 -18.29 14.77
CA GLU A 368 44.00 -18.79 14.15
C GLU A 368 43.81 -20.20 13.61
N SER A 369 44.21 -20.47 12.38
CA SER A 369 44.94 -21.68 12.01
C SER A 369 45.65 -21.52 10.66
N GLN A 370 46.98 -21.46 10.78
CA GLN A 370 48.07 -21.97 9.94
C GLN A 370 47.88 -22.27 8.43
N ALA A 371 48.73 -21.54 7.69
CA ALA A 371 49.72 -22.01 6.72
C ALA A 371 49.24 -22.57 5.37
N SER A 372 49.49 -21.93 4.26
CA SER A 372 50.70 -22.04 3.46
C SER A 372 50.50 -21.38 2.06
N ARG A 373 51.58 -20.61 1.71
CA ARG A 373 52.13 -20.37 0.40
C ARG A 373 51.34 -19.59 -0.68
N GLY A 374 51.86 -18.37 -0.94
CA GLY A 374 52.32 -18.02 -2.25
C GLY A 374 51.61 -16.85 -2.92
N GLY A 375 52.32 -15.72 -3.03
CA GLY A 375 52.11 -14.82 -4.15
C GLY A 375 51.67 -13.39 -3.80
N ALA A 376 52.65 -12.56 -3.73
CA ALA A 376 52.68 -11.10 -3.70
C ALA A 376 51.50 -10.39 -4.37
N TRP A 377 50.81 -9.59 -3.58
CA TRP A 377 50.15 -8.32 -3.95
C TRP A 377 49.83 -7.50 -2.70
N GLU A 378 50.86 -7.14 -1.97
CA GLU A 378 50.79 -6.10 -0.93
C GLU A 378 51.29 -4.81 -1.58
N GLY A 379 50.47 -3.77 -1.60
CA GLY A 379 51.00 -2.44 -1.85
C GLY A 379 50.07 -1.35 -2.39
N VAL A 380 48.83 -1.63 -2.74
CA VAL A 380 48.01 -0.60 -3.42
C VAL A 380 46.73 -0.18 -2.65
N ILE A 381 46.22 -0.98 -1.72
CA ILE A 381 44.96 -0.71 -1.05
C ILE A 381 45.01 0.39 0.05
N PRO A 382 46.08 0.58 0.83
CA PRO A 382 46.14 1.63 1.84
C PRO A 382 46.18 3.05 1.27
N TYR A 383 46.75 3.24 0.07
CA TYR A 383 46.92 4.59 -0.52
C TYR A 383 45.64 5.17 -1.10
N ILE A 384 44.73 4.35 -1.61
CA ILE A 384 43.44 4.82 -2.20
C ILE A 384 42.49 5.29 -1.13
N ILE A 385 42.42 4.62 0.03
CA ILE A 385 41.54 5.01 1.14
C ILE A 385 42.04 6.30 1.80
N ILE A 386 43.37 6.49 1.93
CA ILE A 386 43.96 7.72 2.48
C ILE A 386 43.74 8.90 1.52
N MET A 387 43.87 8.69 0.20
CA MET A 387 43.58 9.73 -0.80
C MET A 387 42.11 10.15 -0.81
N GLN A 388 41.16 9.23 -0.64
CA GLN A 388 39.73 9.58 -0.56
C GLN A 388 39.37 10.35 0.71
N CYS A 389 39.97 10.00 1.86
CA CYS A 389 39.78 10.76 3.10
C CYS A 389 40.41 12.17 3.02
N ILE A 390 41.58 12.32 2.40
CA ILE A 390 42.22 13.63 2.21
C ILE A 390 41.40 14.49 1.23
N LEU A 391 40.88 13.90 0.16
CA LEU A 391 40.03 14.64 -0.79
C LEU A 391 38.73 15.12 -0.14
N SER A 392 38.11 14.32 0.72
CA SER A 392 36.87 14.68 1.44
C SER A 392 37.13 15.77 2.50
N ILE A 393 38.29 15.77 3.16
CA ILE A 393 38.70 16.83 4.12
C ILE A 393 39.02 18.12 3.38
N LEU A 394 39.72 18.05 2.23
CA LEU A 394 39.99 19.22 1.38
C LEU A 394 38.72 19.84 0.79
N LEU A 395 37.75 19.03 0.39
CA LEU A 395 36.43 19.52 -0.07
C LEU A 395 35.62 20.20 1.04
N LEU A 396 35.68 19.70 2.28
CA LEU A 396 35.08 20.31 3.45
C LEU A 396 35.77 21.64 3.86
N MET A 397 37.11 21.72 3.70
CA MET A 397 37.85 22.97 3.96
C MET A 397 37.57 24.04 2.89
N VAL A 398 37.49 23.65 1.62
CA VAL A 398 37.11 24.58 0.53
C VAL A 398 35.66 25.07 0.68
N TYR A 399 34.74 24.21 1.14
CA TYR A 399 33.36 24.60 1.41
C TYR A 399 33.25 25.62 2.56
N ASN A 400 34.04 25.48 3.62
CA ASN A 400 34.06 26.43 4.71
C ASN A 400 34.79 27.76 4.38
N VAL A 401 35.75 27.75 3.46
CA VAL A 401 36.43 28.97 2.98
C VAL A 401 35.52 29.77 2.05
N VAL A 402 34.73 29.10 1.19
CA VAL A 402 33.79 29.77 0.28
C VAL A 402 32.62 30.45 1.03
N LEU A 403 32.23 29.94 2.21
CA LEU A 403 31.20 30.56 3.04
C LEU A 403 31.70 31.77 3.87
N ASN A 404 33.00 31.92 4.03
CA ASN A 404 33.58 33.02 4.81
C ASN A 404 34.04 34.24 3.97
N GLU A 405 34.06 34.15 2.63
CA GLU A 405 34.54 35.26 1.78
C GLU A 405 33.46 36.01 0.99
N CYS A 406 32.17 35.73 1.18
CA CYS A 406 31.10 36.60 0.67
C CYS A 406 30.77 37.75 1.63
N ARG A 407 31.70 38.68 1.80
CA ARG A 407 31.40 40.04 2.27
C ARG A 407 31.09 40.92 1.07
N ILE A 408 29.83 41.32 0.96
CA ILE A 408 29.36 42.36 0.03
C ILE A 408 29.87 43.71 0.56
N PRO A 409 30.53 44.56 -0.29
CA PRO A 409 30.91 45.90 0.13
C PRO A 409 29.71 46.80 0.33
N SER A 410 29.73 47.50 1.46
CA SER A 410 28.84 48.61 1.74
C SER A 410 29.22 49.78 0.83
N GLU A 411 28.30 50.20 -0.05
CA GLU A 411 28.08 51.56 -0.47
C GLU A 411 27.01 51.60 -1.55
N LEU A 412 25.76 51.89 -1.14
CA LEU A 412 24.87 52.81 -1.85
C LEU A 412 23.81 53.25 -0.85
N SER A 413 23.87 54.53 -0.59
CA SER A 413 23.11 55.30 0.38
C SER A 413 21.66 55.53 -0.03
N THR A 414 20.81 55.43 1.01
CA THR A 414 19.65 56.31 1.29
C THR A 414 18.48 56.33 0.32
N ILE A 415 17.44 55.53 0.65
CA ILE A 415 16.06 56.08 0.74
C ILE A 415 15.46 55.50 2.04
N THR A 416 15.26 56.41 2.99
CA THR A 416 14.58 56.13 4.27
C THR A 416 13.08 56.08 4.07
N PHE A 417 12.48 54.90 4.34
CA PHE A 417 11.11 54.81 4.85
C PHE A 417 11.18 54.29 6.28
N GLU A 418 10.98 55.11 7.25
CA GLU A 418 10.74 54.72 8.63
C GLU A 418 9.40 54.01 8.74
N THR A 419 9.43 52.70 8.83
CA THR A 419 8.37 51.93 9.45
C THR A 419 8.91 51.44 10.80
N LYS A 420 8.28 51.87 11.84
CA LYS A 420 8.50 51.38 13.22
C LYS A 420 8.24 49.91 13.25
N PHE A 421 9.29 49.10 13.37
CA PHE A 421 9.17 47.68 13.74
C PHE A 421 8.95 47.61 15.25
N SER A 422 7.76 47.17 15.65
CA SER A 422 7.52 46.65 16.99
C SER A 422 8.10 45.22 17.01
N ASN A 423 9.01 44.95 17.91
CA ASN A 423 9.59 43.63 18.16
C ASN A 423 8.60 42.78 18.99
N ASP A 424 7.52 42.28 18.36
CA ASP A 424 6.70 41.20 18.90
C ASP A 424 6.96 39.94 18.04
N PRO A 425 7.49 38.87 18.62
CA PRO A 425 7.79 37.63 17.85
C PRO A 425 6.56 36.95 17.27
N ASN A 426 5.33 37.46 17.49
CA ASN A 426 4.06 36.88 17.04
C ASN A 426 3.37 37.61 15.88
N GLU A 427 3.97 38.65 15.26
CA GLU A 427 3.25 39.54 14.30
C GLU A 427 3.39 39.20 12.82
N ASN A 428 3.95 38.03 12.43
CA ASN A 428 4.10 37.66 11.03
C ASN A 428 3.67 36.22 10.72
N LEU A 429 2.64 35.73 11.37
CA LEU A 429 1.99 34.47 11.00
C LEU A 429 0.97 34.77 9.91
N GLY A 430 1.19 34.22 8.69
CA GLY A 430 0.19 34.20 7.61
C GLY A 430 -1.02 33.32 7.99
N CYS A 431 -1.96 33.11 7.08
CA CYS A 431 -3.06 32.17 7.26
C CYS A 431 -2.72 30.84 6.66
N LYS A 432 -2.99 29.78 7.39
CA LYS A 432 -2.85 28.40 6.97
C LYS A 432 -4.24 27.79 6.78
N VAL A 433 -4.46 27.06 5.69
CA VAL A 433 -5.69 26.30 5.40
C VAL A 433 -5.31 24.85 5.13
N SER A 434 -5.76 23.95 5.97
CA SER A 434 -5.57 22.49 5.77
C SER A 434 -6.63 21.94 4.81
N LEU A 435 -6.19 21.24 3.78
CA LEU A 435 -7.10 20.61 2.82
C LEU A 435 -7.99 19.54 3.44
N ASN A 436 -7.53 18.89 4.50
CA ASN A 436 -8.21 17.75 5.11
C ASN A 436 -9.02 18.12 6.35
N GLU A 437 -8.65 19.22 7.03
CA GLU A 437 -9.27 19.62 8.29
C GLU A 437 -10.22 20.82 8.15
N ASP A 438 -9.87 21.80 7.29
CA ASP A 438 -10.57 23.05 7.15
C ASP A 438 -11.56 23.10 5.99
N LEU A 439 -11.44 22.15 5.03
CA LEU A 439 -12.26 22.10 3.83
C LEU A 439 -13.11 20.83 3.81
N ASP A 440 -14.42 20.99 3.73
CA ASP A 440 -15.39 19.90 3.64
C ASP A 440 -15.88 19.67 2.19
N GLN A 441 -16.88 18.81 2.00
CA GLN A 441 -17.48 18.55 0.69
C GLN A 441 -18.25 19.73 0.08
N HIS A 442 -18.55 20.76 0.88
CA HIS A 442 -19.20 22.01 0.46
C HIS A 442 -18.19 23.17 0.35
N GLN A 443 -16.91 22.83 0.19
CA GLN A 443 -15.84 23.83 0.06
C GLN A 443 -16.07 24.75 -1.15
N PRO A 444 -15.78 26.05 -1.06
CA PRO A 444 -15.77 26.91 -2.21
C PRO A 444 -14.60 26.61 -3.14
N LEU A 445 -14.68 27.04 -4.40
CA LEU A 445 -13.49 27.09 -5.23
C LEU A 445 -12.55 28.17 -4.71
N LEU A 446 -11.27 27.82 -4.51
CA LEU A 446 -10.22 28.76 -4.08
C LEU A 446 -9.46 29.22 -5.34
N ILE A 447 -9.56 30.50 -5.65
CA ILE A 447 -9.11 31.09 -6.91
C ILE A 447 -8.16 32.24 -6.61
N VAL A 448 -7.12 32.41 -7.41
CA VAL A 448 -6.28 33.61 -7.39
C VAL A 448 -7.10 34.76 -7.96
N PRO A 449 -7.34 35.85 -7.21
CA PRO A 449 -8.31 36.88 -7.56
C PRO A 449 -8.16 37.42 -8.97
N GLY A 450 -9.28 37.48 -9.69
CA GLY A 450 -9.33 38.02 -11.05
C GLY A 450 -8.68 37.17 -12.14
N THR A 451 -8.23 35.94 -11.82
CA THR A 451 -7.57 35.03 -12.77
C THR A 451 -8.41 33.80 -13.06
N THR A 452 -7.91 32.93 -13.94
CA THR A 452 -8.45 31.59 -14.18
C THR A 452 -7.62 30.50 -13.49
N LYS A 453 -6.80 30.83 -12.48
CA LYS A 453 -5.91 29.95 -11.77
C LYS A 453 -6.48 29.61 -10.39
N PHE A 454 -6.44 28.34 -10.04
CA PHE A 454 -6.73 27.90 -8.67
C PHE A 454 -5.56 28.21 -7.73
N VAL A 455 -5.87 28.43 -6.46
CA VAL A 455 -4.86 28.46 -5.41
C VAL A 455 -4.27 27.05 -5.25
N THR A 456 -2.98 26.96 -4.98
CA THR A 456 -2.27 25.69 -4.87
C THR A 456 -1.70 25.48 -3.48
N PRO A 457 -1.69 24.26 -2.97
CA PRO A 457 -1.00 23.92 -1.71
C PRO A 457 0.51 24.13 -1.80
N VAL A 458 1.14 24.23 -0.65
CA VAL A 458 2.61 24.18 -0.57
C VAL A 458 3.09 22.80 -0.96
N ALA A 459 4.13 22.73 -1.78
CA ALA A 459 4.68 21.45 -2.27
C ALA A 459 4.97 20.47 -1.10
N ASN A 460 4.58 19.22 -1.28
CA ASN A 460 4.73 18.15 -0.30
C ASN A 460 3.95 18.33 1.04
N THR A 461 2.98 19.22 1.08
CA THR A 461 2.09 19.41 2.23
C THR A 461 0.62 19.28 1.84
N THR A 462 -0.26 19.21 2.83
CA THR A 462 -1.71 19.31 2.67
C THR A 462 -2.23 20.71 2.98
N ASP A 463 -1.33 21.69 3.05
CA ASP A 463 -1.64 23.02 3.53
C ASP A 463 -1.51 24.08 2.42
N ILE A 464 -2.46 24.98 2.37
CA ILE A 464 -2.36 26.23 1.61
C ILE A 464 -1.90 27.32 2.57
N GLN A 465 -0.92 28.12 2.17
CA GLN A 465 -0.41 29.22 2.97
C GLN A 465 -0.66 30.54 2.26
N PHE A 466 -1.14 31.51 3.03
CA PHE A 466 -1.37 32.89 2.59
C PHE A 466 -0.55 33.82 3.45
N SER A 467 0.13 34.75 2.83
CA SER A 467 0.79 35.84 3.54
C SER A 467 -0.25 36.78 4.16
N ASN A 468 0.11 37.49 5.24
CA ASN A 468 -0.77 38.49 5.82
C ASN A 468 -1.18 39.56 4.79
N GLY A 469 -2.47 39.80 4.63
CA GLY A 469 -3.05 40.68 3.60
C GLY A 469 -3.24 40.06 2.22
N GLU A 470 -2.73 38.87 1.98
CA GLU A 470 -2.93 38.15 0.70
C GLU A 470 -4.41 37.79 0.52
N GLN A 471 -4.90 38.00 -0.70
CA GLN A 471 -6.29 37.82 -1.05
C GLN A 471 -6.55 36.48 -1.75
N VAL A 472 -7.70 35.91 -1.45
CA VAL A 472 -8.25 34.72 -2.15
C VAL A 472 -9.67 35.06 -2.63
N GLU A 473 -9.99 34.65 -3.85
CA GLU A 473 -11.35 34.68 -4.36
C GLU A 473 -12.00 33.30 -4.09
N LEU A 474 -13.10 33.32 -3.37
CA LEU A 474 -13.90 32.14 -3.06
C LEU A 474 -15.17 32.16 -3.89
N HIS A 475 -15.51 31.04 -4.53
CA HIS A 475 -16.70 30.96 -5.39
C HIS A 475 -17.61 29.79 -4.99
N CYS A 476 -18.89 30.11 -4.83
CA CYS A 476 -19.98 29.19 -4.54
C CYS A 476 -21.15 29.48 -5.50
N PRO A 477 -21.47 28.62 -6.46
CA PRO A 477 -22.49 28.90 -7.50
C PRO A 477 -23.86 29.30 -6.96
N HIS A 478 -24.27 28.74 -5.83
CA HIS A 478 -25.56 29.02 -5.19
C HIS A 478 -25.44 29.86 -3.91
N GLY A 479 -24.30 30.58 -3.74
CA GLY A 479 -24.01 31.41 -2.58
C GLY A 479 -23.40 30.64 -1.39
N PHE A 480 -22.92 31.40 -0.42
CA PHE A 480 -22.36 30.91 0.82
C PHE A 480 -23.43 30.77 1.90
N LEU A 481 -23.17 29.93 2.91
CA LEU A 481 -24.04 29.88 4.10
C LEU A 481 -24.15 31.22 4.81
N VAL A 482 -23.12 32.04 4.73
CA VAL A 482 -23.02 33.37 5.39
C VAL A 482 -23.37 34.55 4.48
N SER A 483 -23.56 34.34 3.17
CA SER A 483 -23.81 35.37 2.16
C SER A 483 -24.50 34.82 0.93
N ASP A 484 -25.39 35.62 0.31
CA ASP A 484 -26.02 35.26 -0.98
C ASP A 484 -25.12 35.54 -2.19
N ALA A 485 -23.95 36.15 -1.98
CA ALA A 485 -22.98 36.38 -3.04
C ALA A 485 -22.46 35.05 -3.59
N THR A 486 -22.32 34.94 -4.91
CA THR A 486 -21.75 33.75 -5.56
C THR A 486 -20.22 33.77 -5.58
N SER A 487 -19.60 34.96 -5.45
CA SER A 487 -18.15 35.11 -5.27
C SER A 487 -17.86 36.18 -4.22
N ILE A 488 -16.85 35.89 -3.41
CA ILE A 488 -16.33 36.84 -2.40
C ILE A 488 -14.80 36.91 -2.49
N ILE A 489 -14.24 38.10 -2.22
CA ILE A 489 -12.80 38.21 -2.04
C ILE A 489 -12.55 38.38 -0.52
N ALA A 490 -11.70 37.56 0.02
CA ALA A 490 -11.29 37.59 1.42
C ALA A 490 -9.77 37.73 1.52
N ALA A 491 -9.30 38.48 2.54
CA ALA A 491 -7.87 38.71 2.79
C ALA A 491 -7.42 38.05 4.09
N CYS A 492 -6.29 37.43 4.10
CA CYS A 492 -5.68 36.84 5.31
C CYS A 492 -5.39 37.93 6.36
N ASN A 493 -5.77 37.68 7.62
CA ASN A 493 -5.56 38.65 8.74
C ASN A 493 -4.27 38.38 9.53
N GLY A 494 -3.43 37.42 9.11
CA GLY A 494 -2.21 37.02 9.82
C GLY A 494 -2.41 36.16 11.07
N LYS A 495 -3.64 35.71 11.36
CA LYS A 495 -4.01 34.88 12.54
C LYS A 495 -5.00 33.78 12.18
N ASP A 496 -4.72 33.07 11.09
CA ASP A 496 -5.56 31.96 10.57
C ASP A 496 -7.01 32.34 10.22
N GLY A 497 -7.32 33.63 10.09
CA GLY A 497 -8.63 34.15 9.70
C GLY A 497 -8.62 34.94 8.39
N PHE A 498 -9.78 35.04 7.75
CA PHE A 498 -9.99 35.75 6.50
C PHE A 498 -10.97 36.88 6.67
N ILE A 499 -10.55 38.13 6.32
CA ILE A 499 -11.36 39.33 6.40
C ILE A 499 -12.18 39.48 5.12
N HIS A 500 -13.51 39.57 5.29
CA HIS A 500 -14.43 39.95 4.22
C HIS A 500 -15.39 41.02 4.75
N HIS A 501 -15.51 42.17 4.09
CA HIS A 501 -16.30 43.32 4.50
C HIS A 501 -16.09 43.73 5.98
N GLY A 502 -14.83 43.71 6.44
CA GLY A 502 -14.45 44.12 7.81
C GLY A 502 -14.77 43.09 8.89
N LYS A 503 -15.32 41.95 8.56
CA LYS A 503 -15.57 40.84 9.49
C LYS A 503 -14.56 39.71 9.25
N VAL A 504 -14.09 39.10 10.31
CA VAL A 504 -13.16 37.97 10.29
C VAL A 504 -13.94 36.64 10.30
N TYR A 505 -13.53 35.70 9.44
CA TYR A 505 -14.08 34.35 9.34
C TYR A 505 -12.94 33.35 9.36
N GLU A 506 -13.14 32.22 9.98
CA GLU A 506 -12.37 31.00 9.67
C GLU A 506 -12.77 30.50 8.26
N ILE A 507 -11.85 29.88 7.54
CA ILE A 507 -12.14 29.40 6.17
C ILE A 507 -13.28 28.37 6.16
N SER A 508 -13.37 27.55 7.21
CA SER A 508 -14.44 26.57 7.45
C SER A 508 -15.85 27.18 7.56
N GLN A 509 -15.95 28.47 7.89
CA GLN A 509 -17.21 29.22 7.97
C GLN A 509 -17.65 29.76 6.60
N LEU A 510 -16.72 29.83 5.63
CA LEU A 510 -16.97 30.32 4.29
C LEU A 510 -17.35 29.17 3.33
N THR A 511 -18.31 28.37 3.75
CA THR A 511 -18.79 27.14 3.09
C THR A 511 -19.95 27.46 2.13
N CYS A 512 -20.02 26.73 1.02
CA CYS A 512 -21.11 26.82 0.04
C CYS A 512 -22.40 26.21 0.58
N ARG A 513 -23.56 26.72 0.14
CA ARG A 513 -24.88 26.13 0.44
C ARG A 513 -25.02 24.74 -0.17
N ASP A 514 -24.55 24.58 -1.40
CA ASP A 514 -24.55 23.34 -2.15
C ASP A 514 -23.13 23.00 -2.62
N PRO A 515 -22.82 21.72 -2.85
CA PRO A 515 -21.56 21.35 -3.46
C PRO A 515 -21.33 22.06 -4.79
N VAL A 516 -20.09 22.41 -5.10
CA VAL A 516 -19.75 23.06 -6.36
C VAL A 516 -19.78 22.06 -7.49
N PHE A 517 -20.65 22.27 -8.46
CA PHE A 517 -20.81 21.38 -9.62
C PHE A 517 -19.89 21.82 -10.77
N HIS A 518 -19.30 20.83 -11.43
CA HIS A 518 -18.51 21.01 -12.62
C HIS A 518 -19.33 20.85 -13.89
N THR A 519 -18.92 21.49 -14.97
CA THR A 519 -19.56 21.43 -16.28
C THR A 519 -18.57 21.00 -17.36
N ALA A 520 -19.11 20.52 -18.49
CA ALA A 520 -18.36 20.28 -19.71
C ALA A 520 -18.82 21.26 -20.79
N SER A 521 -17.91 21.99 -21.40
CA SER A 521 -18.23 23.01 -22.40
C SER A 521 -17.51 22.74 -23.71
N ARG A 522 -18.25 22.68 -24.83
CA ARG A 522 -17.68 22.61 -26.16
C ARG A 522 -17.00 23.94 -26.52
N THR A 523 -15.72 23.88 -26.88
CA THR A 523 -14.93 25.09 -27.16
C THR A 523 -15.17 25.68 -28.55
N GLY A 524 -15.86 24.97 -29.44
CA GLY A 524 -15.97 25.27 -30.87
C GLY A 524 -14.69 24.99 -31.65
N LYS A 525 -13.63 24.51 -31.00
CA LYS A 525 -12.39 24.11 -31.68
C LYS A 525 -12.42 22.60 -31.96
N LEU A 526 -11.74 22.20 -33.00
CA LEU A 526 -11.53 20.79 -33.34
C LEU A 526 -10.17 20.32 -32.87
N CYS A 527 -10.04 19.02 -32.62
CA CYS A 527 -8.82 18.33 -32.29
C CYS A 527 -8.57 17.17 -33.29
N PHE A 528 -7.94 16.08 -32.87
CA PHE A 528 -7.64 14.95 -33.73
C PHE A 528 -8.89 14.43 -34.50
N ASN A 529 -8.74 14.12 -35.77
CA ASN A 529 -9.79 13.61 -36.66
C ASN A 529 -11.09 14.43 -36.69
N ASN A 530 -10.97 15.76 -36.58
CA ASN A 530 -12.13 16.68 -36.47
C ASN A 530 -13.05 16.40 -35.28
N ALA A 531 -12.57 15.73 -34.25
CA ALA A 531 -13.27 15.57 -32.99
C ALA A 531 -13.42 16.92 -32.25
N THR A 532 -14.39 17.03 -31.39
CA THR A 532 -14.70 18.24 -30.64
C THR A 532 -13.75 18.41 -29.45
N LEU A 533 -13.12 19.57 -29.30
CA LEU A 533 -12.37 19.91 -28.10
C LEU A 533 -13.32 20.42 -27.01
N ILE A 534 -13.38 19.71 -25.90
CA ILE A 534 -14.25 20.01 -24.75
C ILE A 534 -13.38 20.46 -23.58
N LYS A 535 -13.81 21.45 -22.82
CA LYS A 535 -13.23 21.83 -21.53
C LYS A 535 -14.12 21.33 -20.41
N VAL A 536 -13.52 20.69 -19.42
CA VAL A 536 -14.19 20.30 -18.17
C VAL A 536 -13.64 21.16 -17.04
N GLY A 537 -14.53 21.72 -16.24
CA GLY A 537 -14.17 22.65 -15.16
C GLY A 537 -15.39 23.34 -14.57
N PHE A 538 -15.22 24.59 -14.18
CA PHE A 538 -16.23 25.38 -13.45
C PHE A 538 -16.58 26.67 -14.21
N ASP A 539 -17.86 26.88 -14.41
CA ASP A 539 -18.38 28.09 -15.02
C ASP A 539 -18.76 29.12 -13.93
N LEU A 540 -18.07 30.25 -13.91
CA LEU A 540 -18.34 31.36 -12.98
C LEU A 540 -19.28 32.40 -13.58
N GLY A 541 -19.85 32.16 -14.76
CA GLY A 541 -20.67 33.08 -15.51
C GLY A 541 -19.87 34.13 -16.28
N THR A 542 -18.82 34.70 -15.70
CA THR A 542 -17.92 35.68 -16.32
C THR A 542 -16.69 35.06 -16.98
N ARG A 543 -16.30 33.89 -16.53
CA ARG A 543 -15.14 33.14 -17.02
C ARG A 543 -15.27 31.64 -16.68
N PHE A 544 -14.60 30.82 -17.48
CA PHE A 544 -14.55 29.36 -17.28
C PHE A 544 -13.18 28.95 -16.73
N LEU A 545 -13.17 28.25 -15.59
CA LEU A 545 -11.97 27.65 -14.99
C LEU A 545 -11.84 26.21 -15.49
N SER A 546 -10.95 25.99 -16.44
CA SER A 546 -10.70 24.66 -16.98
C SER A 546 -9.78 23.84 -16.06
N LEU A 547 -10.19 22.62 -15.74
CA LEU A 547 -9.36 21.62 -15.06
C LEU A 547 -8.58 20.77 -16.06
N TYR A 548 -9.28 20.31 -17.10
CA TYR A 548 -8.72 19.49 -18.15
C TYR A 548 -9.48 19.67 -19.47
N GLU A 549 -8.84 19.30 -20.54
CA GLU A 549 -9.40 19.32 -21.90
C GLU A 549 -9.55 17.90 -22.42
N VAL A 550 -10.62 17.62 -23.16
CA VAL A 550 -10.94 16.33 -23.76
C VAL A 550 -11.07 16.49 -25.27
N CYS A 551 -10.36 15.68 -26.03
CA CYS A 551 -10.60 15.50 -27.46
C CYS A 551 -11.61 14.36 -27.65
N PHE A 552 -12.86 14.71 -27.92
CA PHE A 552 -14.00 13.79 -27.92
C PHE A 552 -14.64 13.66 -29.30
N ASP A 553 -14.71 12.44 -29.82
CA ASP A 553 -15.43 12.13 -31.03
C ASP A 553 -16.90 11.82 -30.71
N GLU A 554 -17.80 12.75 -31.06
CA GLU A 554 -19.24 12.63 -30.80
C GLU A 554 -19.93 11.58 -31.69
N LYS A 555 -19.28 11.08 -32.75
CA LYS A 555 -19.84 10.02 -33.61
C LYS A 555 -19.60 8.62 -33.03
N THR A 556 -18.36 8.36 -32.67
CA THR A 556 -17.95 7.07 -32.10
C THR A 556 -18.10 7.04 -30.59
N LEU A 557 -18.41 8.17 -29.96
CA LEU A 557 -18.49 8.37 -28.50
C LEU A 557 -17.20 7.98 -27.80
N GLN A 558 -16.05 8.37 -28.38
CA GLN A 558 -14.72 8.03 -27.91
C GLN A 558 -13.95 9.28 -27.49
N SER A 559 -13.30 9.21 -26.36
CA SER A 559 -12.28 10.17 -25.97
C SER A 559 -10.92 9.73 -26.50
N HIS A 560 -10.38 10.48 -27.46
CA HIS A 560 -9.05 10.20 -28.01
C HIS A 560 -7.97 10.47 -26.98
N TYR A 561 -8.04 11.62 -26.30
CA TYR A 561 -7.14 11.96 -25.20
C TYR A 561 -7.73 13.01 -24.28
N VAL A 562 -7.16 13.10 -23.10
CA VAL A 562 -7.39 14.16 -22.11
C VAL A 562 -6.05 14.86 -21.82
N LYS A 563 -6.06 16.19 -21.73
CA LYS A 563 -4.91 17.04 -21.40
C LYS A 563 -5.15 17.77 -20.10
N TYR A 564 -4.19 17.74 -19.17
CA TYR A 564 -4.23 18.45 -17.89
C TYR A 564 -2.82 18.74 -17.36
N SER A 565 -2.73 19.62 -16.35
CA SER A 565 -1.47 19.92 -15.67
C SER A 565 -1.35 19.09 -14.39
N LEU A 566 -0.18 18.54 -14.13
CA LEU A 566 0.14 17.78 -12.94
C LEU A 566 1.37 18.38 -12.24
N ALA A 567 1.27 18.58 -10.94
CA ALA A 567 2.26 19.28 -10.15
C ALA A 567 2.55 18.57 -8.81
N PRO A 568 3.66 18.88 -8.12
CA PRO A 568 4.09 18.15 -6.92
C PRO A 568 3.12 18.18 -5.75
N TRP A 569 2.25 19.17 -5.67
CA TRP A 569 1.24 19.33 -4.60
C TRP A 569 0.00 18.43 -4.79
N ASN A 570 -0.13 17.70 -5.90
CA ASN A 570 -1.33 16.90 -6.21
C ASN A 570 -1.40 15.54 -5.46
N ILE A 571 -0.55 15.26 -4.45
CA ILE A 571 -0.30 13.87 -4.01
C ILE A 571 -0.73 13.53 -2.58
N LYS A 572 -1.01 14.52 -1.71
CA LYS A 572 -1.18 14.26 -0.26
C LYS A 572 -2.52 14.73 0.32
N HIS A 573 -3.63 14.43 -0.31
CA HIS A 573 -4.95 14.81 0.21
C HIS A 573 -5.89 13.61 0.24
N GLU A 574 -6.90 13.68 1.11
CA GLU A 574 -7.90 12.63 1.20
C GLU A 574 -8.71 12.53 -0.09
N ARG A 575 -9.00 11.30 -0.49
CA ARG A 575 -9.89 11.06 -1.64
C ARG A 575 -11.31 11.46 -1.27
N SER A 576 -11.96 12.25 -2.12
CA SER A 576 -13.41 12.40 -2.02
C SER A 576 -14.09 11.04 -2.17
N LYS A 577 -15.26 10.86 -1.57
CA LYS A 577 -16.08 9.67 -1.83
C LYS A 577 -16.28 9.52 -3.33
N ARG A 578 -16.25 8.27 -3.83
CA ARG A 578 -16.50 7.99 -5.26
C ARG A 578 -17.87 8.55 -5.65
N ASP A 579 -17.87 9.48 -6.58
CA ASP A 579 -19.07 10.06 -7.15
C ASP A 579 -19.64 9.15 -8.25
N HIS A 580 -20.90 9.37 -8.58
CA HIS A 580 -21.51 8.74 -9.74
C HIS A 580 -20.96 9.39 -11.02
N PHE A 581 -20.67 8.57 -12.04
CA PHE A 581 -20.25 9.09 -13.33
C PHE A 581 -21.38 9.85 -14.00
N LEU A 582 -21.10 11.09 -14.41
CA LEU A 582 -22.03 11.97 -15.10
C LEU A 582 -21.93 11.74 -16.61
N GLN A 583 -23.06 11.53 -17.25
CA GLN A 583 -23.16 11.32 -18.70
C GLN A 583 -23.18 12.64 -19.45
N GLY A 584 -24.03 13.56 -19.03
CA GLY A 584 -24.26 14.85 -19.73
C GLY A 584 -24.92 14.66 -21.10
N ASP A 585 -24.82 15.69 -21.92
CA ASP A 585 -25.40 15.77 -23.27
C ASP A 585 -24.52 15.17 -24.39
N LEU A 586 -23.36 14.66 -24.03
CA LEU A 586 -22.38 14.08 -24.98
C LEU A 586 -22.73 12.65 -25.39
N PHE A 587 -23.66 11.99 -24.71
CA PHE A 587 -24.04 10.61 -24.96
C PHE A 587 -25.56 10.52 -25.16
N PRO A 588 -26.10 11.08 -26.24
CA PRO A 588 -27.53 11.00 -26.51
C PRO A 588 -27.92 9.54 -26.81
N ASP A 589 -29.07 9.15 -26.39
CA ASP A 589 -29.69 7.84 -26.68
C ASP A 589 -28.96 6.60 -26.14
N ILE A 590 -28.05 6.79 -25.17
CA ILE A 590 -27.29 5.70 -24.52
C ILE A 590 -27.32 5.90 -23.00
N GLU A 591 -27.62 4.83 -22.27
CA GLU A 591 -27.39 4.75 -20.84
C GLU A 591 -25.99 4.17 -20.53
N MET A 592 -24.99 5.05 -20.36
CA MET A 592 -23.58 4.67 -20.17
C MET A 592 -23.37 3.77 -18.97
N THR A 593 -24.16 3.94 -17.90
CA THR A 593 -24.08 3.05 -16.71
C THR A 593 -24.45 1.63 -17.05
N GLU A 594 -25.47 1.44 -17.90
CA GLU A 594 -25.93 0.13 -18.34
C GLU A 594 -24.95 -0.52 -19.32
N ILE A 595 -24.37 0.25 -20.24
CA ILE A 595 -23.36 -0.23 -21.19
C ILE A 595 -22.15 -0.85 -20.47
N TYR A 596 -21.72 -0.26 -19.36
CA TYR A 596 -20.62 -0.79 -18.53
C TYR A 596 -21.08 -1.89 -17.55
N SER A 597 -22.34 -2.29 -17.53
CA SER A 597 -22.78 -3.42 -16.71
C SER A 597 -22.17 -4.74 -17.25
N PHE A 598 -21.85 -5.67 -16.37
CA PHE A 598 -21.27 -6.95 -16.77
C PHE A 598 -22.20 -7.74 -17.73
N ASN A 599 -23.51 -7.67 -17.47
CA ASN A 599 -24.51 -8.36 -18.30
C ASN A 599 -24.58 -7.77 -19.72
N SER A 600 -24.53 -6.45 -19.87
CA SER A 600 -24.51 -5.79 -21.17
C SER A 600 -23.24 -6.12 -21.94
N GLN A 601 -22.07 -6.07 -21.28
CA GLN A 601 -20.80 -6.50 -21.89
C GLN A 601 -20.90 -7.94 -22.39
N HIS A 602 -21.41 -8.85 -21.56
CA HIS A 602 -21.54 -10.26 -21.93
C HIS A 602 -22.49 -10.43 -23.15
N ALA A 603 -23.61 -9.72 -23.18
CA ALA A 603 -24.51 -9.74 -24.32
C ALA A 603 -23.85 -9.20 -25.60
N THR A 604 -23.10 -8.11 -25.50
CA THR A 604 -22.38 -7.49 -26.62
C THR A 604 -21.26 -8.38 -27.15
N PHE A 605 -20.42 -8.95 -26.25
CA PHE A 605 -19.37 -9.88 -26.65
C PHE A 605 -19.92 -11.14 -27.33
N ARG A 606 -21.06 -11.67 -26.83
CA ARG A 606 -21.76 -12.77 -27.50
C ARG A 606 -22.18 -12.41 -28.92
N LEU A 607 -22.71 -11.20 -29.14
CA LEU A 607 -23.13 -10.74 -30.47
C LEU A 607 -21.96 -10.57 -31.41
N ILE A 608 -20.84 -10.01 -30.92
CA ILE A 608 -19.64 -9.77 -31.75
C ILE A 608 -18.90 -11.06 -32.04
N LEU A 609 -18.78 -11.96 -31.07
CA LEU A 609 -17.93 -13.16 -31.16
C LEU A 609 -18.69 -14.45 -31.56
N GLY A 610 -20.02 -14.36 -31.76
CA GLY A 610 -20.83 -15.44 -32.30
C GLY A 610 -21.48 -16.37 -31.29
N SER A 611 -20.90 -16.57 -30.08
CA SER A 611 -21.45 -17.50 -29.08
C SER A 611 -21.37 -17.04 -27.64
N VAL A 612 -22.15 -17.71 -26.77
CA VAL A 612 -22.11 -17.57 -25.32
C VAL A 612 -20.79 -18.11 -24.75
N GLU A 613 -20.28 -19.18 -25.33
CA GLU A 613 -19.07 -19.88 -24.95
C GLU A 613 -17.86 -18.95 -25.11
N SER A 614 -17.74 -18.25 -26.22
CA SER A 614 -16.67 -17.29 -26.48
C SER A 614 -16.74 -16.10 -25.51
N ALA A 615 -17.93 -15.55 -25.27
CA ALA A 615 -18.11 -14.52 -24.27
C ALA A 615 -17.71 -14.99 -22.85
N ASN A 616 -18.14 -16.21 -22.44
CA ASN A 616 -17.78 -16.79 -21.14
C ASN A 616 -16.27 -17.07 -20.96
N SER A 617 -15.58 -17.43 -22.04
CA SER A 617 -14.15 -17.70 -22.01
C SER A 617 -13.33 -16.43 -21.74
N LEU A 618 -13.83 -15.27 -22.13
CA LEU A 618 -13.13 -14.00 -22.06
C LEU A 618 -13.59 -13.15 -20.86
N LEU A 619 -14.88 -13.16 -20.50
CA LEU A 619 -15.42 -12.35 -19.42
C LEU A 619 -15.54 -13.14 -18.13
N ASN A 620 -14.83 -12.71 -17.08
CA ASN A 620 -14.90 -13.34 -15.78
C ASN A 620 -14.74 -12.29 -14.66
N ARG A 621 -15.84 -11.95 -13.99
CA ARG A 621 -15.88 -10.93 -12.95
C ARG A 621 -14.98 -11.26 -11.75
N ARG A 622 -14.85 -12.56 -11.39
CA ARG A 622 -14.01 -13.00 -10.26
C ARG A 622 -12.51 -12.89 -10.55
N LYS A 623 -12.13 -12.85 -11.83
CA LYS A 623 -10.71 -12.73 -12.26
C LYS A 623 -10.37 -11.33 -12.75
N ASP A 624 -11.23 -10.34 -12.53
CA ASP A 624 -11.10 -8.98 -13.04
C ASP A 624 -11.04 -8.90 -14.58
N MET A 625 -11.58 -9.92 -15.25
CA MET A 625 -11.63 -10.00 -16.70
C MET A 625 -12.97 -9.46 -17.20
N PHE A 626 -13.13 -8.15 -17.17
CA PHE A 626 -14.27 -7.39 -17.69
C PHE A 626 -13.82 -5.96 -18.03
N ILE A 627 -14.62 -5.25 -18.79
CA ILE A 627 -14.31 -3.87 -19.19
C ILE A 627 -14.78 -2.90 -18.11
N ALA A 628 -13.85 -2.16 -17.56
CA ALA A 628 -14.07 -1.12 -16.56
C ALA A 628 -14.04 0.28 -17.18
N ARG A 629 -14.44 1.26 -16.37
CA ARG A 629 -14.30 2.69 -16.67
C ARG A 629 -12.87 3.11 -16.41
N GLY A 630 -12.02 3.13 -17.45
CA GLY A 630 -10.67 3.66 -17.37
C GLY A 630 -10.69 5.19 -17.41
N GLN A 631 -10.43 5.86 -16.28
CA GLN A 631 -10.30 7.31 -16.26
C GLN A 631 -8.99 7.74 -16.96
N LEU A 632 -9.08 8.71 -17.87
CA LEU A 632 -7.92 9.27 -18.57
C LEU A 632 -7.21 10.31 -17.70
N ALA A 633 -7.94 11.27 -17.14
CA ALA A 633 -7.46 12.10 -16.04
C ALA A 633 -7.86 11.40 -14.73
N ALA A 634 -6.88 10.86 -14.01
CA ALA A 634 -7.11 10.10 -12.79
C ALA A 634 -7.60 11.01 -11.66
N GLN A 635 -8.50 10.51 -10.79
CA GLN A 635 -9.00 11.26 -9.63
C GLN A 635 -7.85 11.76 -8.75
N GLU A 636 -6.85 10.92 -8.54
CA GLU A 636 -5.68 11.16 -7.69
C GLU A 636 -4.74 12.24 -8.22
N ASP A 637 -4.91 12.69 -9.47
CA ASP A 637 -4.11 13.76 -10.06
C ASP A 637 -4.64 15.16 -9.73
N PHE A 638 -5.73 15.26 -8.93
CA PHE A 638 -6.37 16.52 -8.55
C PHE A 638 -6.47 16.72 -7.04
N VAL A 639 -6.30 17.97 -6.60
CA VAL A 639 -6.13 18.33 -5.19
C VAL A 639 -7.46 18.43 -4.45
N PHE A 640 -8.39 19.26 -4.94
CA PHE A 640 -9.62 19.59 -4.23
C PHE A 640 -10.73 18.57 -4.50
N GLY A 641 -11.60 18.34 -3.52
CA GLY A 641 -12.73 17.43 -3.66
C GLY A 641 -13.61 17.73 -4.87
N ALA A 642 -13.89 19.01 -5.14
CA ALA A 642 -14.65 19.42 -6.35
C ALA A 642 -13.90 19.10 -7.66
N HIS A 643 -12.55 19.21 -7.67
CA HIS A 643 -11.73 18.83 -8.83
C HIS A 643 -11.72 17.32 -9.03
N GLN A 644 -11.61 16.57 -7.96
CA GLN A 644 -11.69 15.10 -7.98
C GLN A 644 -13.05 14.63 -8.50
N ALA A 645 -14.15 15.25 -8.03
CA ALA A 645 -15.50 14.97 -8.50
C ALA A 645 -15.64 15.23 -10.01
N ALA A 646 -14.97 16.25 -10.56
CA ALA A 646 -15.00 16.56 -11.98
C ALA A 646 -14.40 15.47 -12.87
N THR A 647 -13.60 14.55 -12.34
CA THR A 647 -13.04 13.41 -13.10
C THR A 647 -14.07 12.30 -13.37
N PHE A 648 -15.20 12.29 -12.64
CA PHE A 648 -16.26 11.29 -12.80
C PHE A 648 -17.26 11.69 -13.89
N ARG A 649 -16.75 11.86 -15.10
CA ARG A 649 -17.57 12.06 -16.32
C ARG A 649 -17.24 11.00 -17.36
N TYR A 650 -18.23 10.54 -18.10
CA TYR A 650 -18.00 9.55 -19.17
C TYR A 650 -17.14 10.11 -20.31
N SER A 651 -17.09 11.43 -20.53
CA SER A 651 -16.11 12.03 -21.46
C SER A 651 -14.65 11.96 -20.97
N ASN A 652 -14.42 11.60 -19.71
CA ASN A 652 -13.08 11.31 -19.15
C ASN A 652 -12.81 9.80 -19.04
N VAL A 653 -13.58 8.96 -19.73
CA VAL A 653 -13.51 7.50 -19.59
C VAL A 653 -13.30 6.85 -20.94
N ALA A 654 -12.44 5.83 -20.95
CA ALA A 654 -12.34 4.89 -22.06
C ALA A 654 -12.50 3.43 -21.55
N PRO A 655 -13.02 2.51 -22.39
CA PRO A 655 -13.13 1.09 -22.03
C PRO A 655 -11.77 0.47 -21.75
N GLN A 656 -11.55 0.00 -20.52
CA GLN A 656 -10.27 -0.56 -20.08
C GLN A 656 -10.49 -1.88 -19.36
N TRP A 657 -9.73 -2.91 -19.68
CA TRP A 657 -9.79 -4.15 -18.90
C TRP A 657 -9.46 -3.88 -17.43
N GLU A 658 -10.32 -4.32 -16.52
CA GLU A 658 -10.13 -4.08 -15.08
C GLU A 658 -8.80 -4.65 -14.59
N LYS A 659 -8.39 -5.80 -15.10
CA LYS A 659 -7.09 -6.41 -14.79
C LYS A 659 -5.91 -5.52 -15.16
N PHE A 660 -5.93 -4.88 -16.32
CA PHE A 660 -4.91 -3.92 -16.74
C PHE A 660 -4.98 -2.63 -15.92
N LYS A 661 -6.19 -2.08 -15.74
CA LYS A 661 -6.44 -0.86 -14.96
C LYS A 661 -5.89 -0.96 -13.54
N SER A 662 -6.19 -2.07 -12.86
CA SER A 662 -5.81 -2.30 -11.46
C SER A 662 -4.38 -2.83 -11.28
N PHE A 663 -3.61 -2.98 -12.37
CA PHE A 663 -2.25 -3.50 -12.34
C PHE A 663 -1.26 -2.51 -12.99
N ASN A 664 -0.72 -2.76 -14.18
CA ASN A 664 0.33 -1.92 -14.78
C ASN A 664 -0.09 -0.46 -14.97
N TRP A 665 -1.38 -0.19 -15.32
CA TRP A 665 -1.84 1.19 -15.45
C TRP A 665 -1.78 1.95 -14.12
N GLN A 666 -2.17 1.32 -13.03
CA GLN A 666 -2.04 1.90 -11.69
C GLN A 666 -0.58 2.13 -11.29
N TYR A 667 0.35 1.22 -11.66
CA TYR A 667 1.78 1.45 -11.44
C TYR A 667 2.31 2.64 -12.23
N ILE A 668 1.89 2.80 -13.48
CA ILE A 668 2.23 3.95 -14.30
C ILE A 668 1.76 5.25 -13.62
N GLU A 669 0.50 5.32 -13.22
CA GLU A 669 -0.07 6.49 -12.56
C GLU A 669 0.65 6.84 -11.24
N ASN A 670 0.86 5.85 -10.39
CA ASN A 670 1.57 6.04 -9.12
C ASN A 670 3.03 6.43 -9.33
N GLY A 671 3.72 5.80 -10.28
CA GLY A 671 5.11 6.09 -10.61
C GLY A 671 5.28 7.52 -11.13
N VAL A 672 4.40 7.96 -12.02
CA VAL A 672 4.40 9.34 -12.55
C VAL A 672 4.22 10.35 -11.42
N ARG A 673 3.24 10.19 -10.54
CA ARG A 673 3.02 11.07 -9.38
C ARG A 673 4.24 11.12 -8.48
N ALA A 674 4.80 9.96 -8.14
CA ALA A 674 5.98 9.85 -7.27
C ALA A 674 7.21 10.53 -7.90
N PHE A 675 7.42 10.35 -9.22
CA PHE A 675 8.51 10.98 -9.96
C PHE A 675 8.39 12.50 -9.95
N ILE A 676 7.22 13.02 -10.31
CA ILE A 676 6.93 14.46 -10.36
C ILE A 676 7.12 15.12 -9.00
N THR A 677 6.67 14.46 -7.93
CA THR A 677 6.87 14.97 -6.56
C THR A 677 8.34 14.98 -6.17
N ARG A 678 9.06 13.90 -6.44
CA ARG A 678 10.49 13.78 -6.08
C ARG A 678 11.34 14.85 -6.75
N HIS A 679 11.05 15.15 -8.01
CA HIS A 679 11.83 16.08 -8.81
C HIS A 679 11.24 17.51 -8.83
N ASN A 680 10.14 17.74 -8.10
CA ASN A 680 9.43 19.03 -7.99
C ASN A 680 9.07 19.62 -9.36
N LEU A 681 8.53 18.79 -10.26
CA LEU A 681 8.21 19.16 -11.63
C LEU A 681 6.76 19.61 -11.80
N ASN A 682 6.55 20.61 -12.65
CA ASN A 682 5.24 20.96 -13.18
C ASN A 682 5.16 20.51 -14.63
N VAL A 683 4.31 19.52 -14.92
CA VAL A 683 4.24 18.90 -16.25
C VAL A 683 2.85 19.00 -16.85
N THR A 684 2.80 18.97 -18.17
CA THR A 684 1.57 18.74 -18.92
C THR A 684 1.45 17.24 -19.19
N VAL A 685 0.30 16.66 -18.84
CA VAL A 685 -0.01 15.23 -19.03
C VAL A 685 -1.06 15.10 -20.14
N TYR A 686 -0.79 14.20 -21.09
CA TYR A 686 -1.76 13.74 -22.07
C TYR A 686 -1.99 12.26 -21.85
N THR A 687 -3.21 11.88 -21.49
CA THR A 687 -3.59 10.47 -21.39
C THR A 687 -4.60 10.16 -22.46
N GLY A 688 -4.36 9.15 -23.27
CA GLY A 688 -5.25 8.82 -24.37
C GLY A 688 -5.26 7.35 -24.75
N THR A 689 -5.95 7.08 -25.84
CA THR A 689 -6.16 5.73 -26.37
C THR A 689 -5.86 5.68 -27.88
N TYR A 690 -5.44 4.51 -28.36
CA TYR A 690 -5.12 4.32 -29.77
C TYR A 690 -5.52 2.95 -30.27
N GLY A 691 -6.08 2.88 -31.48
CA GLY A 691 -6.54 1.67 -32.13
C GLY A 691 -7.76 1.04 -31.47
N ILE A 692 -8.35 0.06 -32.13
CA ILE A 692 -9.47 -0.74 -31.61
C ILE A 692 -8.95 -2.14 -31.30
N MET A 693 -9.29 -2.66 -30.14
CA MET A 693 -8.93 -4.03 -29.73
C MET A 693 -9.67 -5.05 -30.58
N GLU A 694 -9.00 -6.11 -30.95
CA GLU A 694 -9.55 -7.23 -31.72
C GLU A 694 -9.42 -8.53 -30.92
N LEU A 695 -10.46 -9.37 -31.02
CA LEU A 695 -10.51 -10.71 -30.42
C LEU A 695 -11.03 -11.70 -31.47
N PRO A 696 -10.58 -12.97 -31.42
CA PRO A 696 -11.08 -13.98 -32.35
C PRO A 696 -12.53 -14.37 -32.01
N ASP A 697 -13.35 -14.52 -33.05
CA ASP A 697 -14.68 -15.11 -32.97
C ASP A 697 -14.63 -16.65 -32.95
N ASP A 698 -15.79 -17.31 -33.07
CA ASP A 698 -15.91 -18.78 -33.05
C ASP A 698 -15.22 -19.44 -34.25
N ASP A 699 -15.11 -18.74 -35.38
CA ASP A 699 -14.44 -19.23 -36.59
C ASP A 699 -12.93 -18.87 -36.59
N GLY A 700 -12.47 -18.10 -35.62
CA GLY A 700 -11.09 -17.65 -35.49
C GLY A 700 -10.78 -16.33 -36.21
N ASP A 701 -11.78 -15.69 -36.77
CA ASP A 701 -11.65 -14.40 -37.44
C ASP A 701 -11.62 -13.26 -36.40
N MET A 702 -10.69 -12.30 -36.61
CA MET A 702 -10.49 -11.19 -35.69
C MET A 702 -11.60 -10.12 -35.80
N GLN A 703 -12.38 -9.97 -34.74
CA GLN A 703 -13.47 -9.02 -34.63
C GLN A 703 -13.08 -7.82 -33.77
N GLN A 704 -13.40 -6.60 -34.24
CA GLN A 704 -13.23 -5.37 -33.46
C GLN A 704 -14.24 -5.31 -32.34
N ILE A 705 -13.80 -4.93 -31.14
CA ILE A 705 -14.61 -4.93 -29.93
C ILE A 705 -15.11 -3.53 -29.59
N TYR A 706 -16.44 -3.44 -29.38
CA TYR A 706 -17.15 -2.24 -28.99
C TYR A 706 -18.02 -2.54 -27.77
N LEU A 707 -18.32 -1.55 -26.94
CA LEU A 707 -19.29 -1.70 -25.84
C LEU A 707 -20.72 -1.46 -26.27
N ASP A 708 -20.93 -0.62 -27.26
CA ASP A 708 -22.23 -0.40 -27.88
C ASP A 708 -22.16 -0.92 -29.32
N TYR A 709 -22.78 -2.06 -29.55
CA TYR A 709 -22.77 -2.75 -30.83
C TYR A 709 -24.19 -2.88 -31.37
N ASP A 710 -24.45 -2.18 -32.49
CA ASP A 710 -25.72 -2.24 -33.22
C ASP A 710 -25.45 -2.62 -34.66
N TYR A 711 -26.02 -3.73 -35.08
CA TYR A 711 -25.84 -4.25 -36.45
C TYR A 711 -26.41 -3.30 -37.52
N HIS A 712 -27.41 -2.49 -37.18
CA HIS A 712 -28.08 -1.60 -38.13
C HIS A 712 -27.56 -0.16 -38.09
N ASN A 713 -27.16 0.34 -36.89
CA ASN A 713 -26.83 1.73 -36.66
C ASN A 713 -25.31 1.98 -36.55
N GLY A 714 -24.48 0.93 -36.67
CA GLY A 714 -23.05 0.97 -36.48
C GLY A 714 -22.64 0.80 -35.03
N SER A 715 -21.34 0.61 -34.82
CA SER A 715 -20.76 0.32 -33.52
C SER A 715 -20.15 1.58 -32.90
N ARG A 716 -20.41 1.80 -31.61
CA ARG A 716 -19.91 2.97 -30.87
C ARG A 716 -19.17 2.50 -29.61
N ILE A 717 -18.42 3.38 -28.99
CA ILE A 717 -17.63 3.14 -27.79
C ILE A 717 -16.63 2.02 -28.02
N PRO A 718 -15.66 2.21 -28.93
CA PRO A 718 -14.64 1.18 -29.21
C PRO A 718 -13.82 0.88 -27.97
N VAL A 719 -13.51 -0.39 -27.77
CA VAL A 719 -12.54 -0.81 -26.74
C VAL A 719 -11.13 -0.58 -27.31
N PRO A 720 -10.35 0.36 -26.77
CA PRO A 720 -9.06 0.71 -27.35
C PRO A 720 -8.04 -0.42 -27.21
N LYS A 721 -7.18 -0.56 -28.22
CA LYS A 721 -6.06 -1.51 -28.22
C LYS A 721 -4.96 -1.08 -27.24
N ILE A 722 -4.72 0.22 -27.13
CA ILE A 722 -3.62 0.82 -26.36
C ILE A 722 -4.15 1.98 -25.54
N PHE A 723 -3.68 2.07 -24.30
CA PHE A 723 -3.68 3.28 -23.50
C PHE A 723 -2.29 3.86 -23.47
N TYR A 724 -2.17 5.19 -23.50
CA TYR A 724 -0.89 5.86 -23.35
C TYR A 724 -0.99 7.04 -22.39
N LYS A 725 0.15 7.40 -21.78
CA LYS A 725 0.30 8.61 -20.95
C LYS A 725 1.60 9.29 -21.34
N ILE A 726 1.49 10.51 -21.93
CA ILE A 726 2.63 11.35 -22.24
C ILE A 726 2.80 12.35 -21.11
N ILE A 727 4.01 12.44 -20.59
CA ILE A 727 4.43 13.43 -19.59
C ILE A 727 5.37 14.39 -20.29
N HIS A 728 5.04 15.68 -20.29
CA HIS A 728 5.82 16.73 -20.93
C HIS A 728 6.18 17.83 -19.95
N ASP A 729 7.46 17.96 -19.66
CA ASP A 729 8.07 19.06 -18.93
C ASP A 729 8.45 20.13 -19.94
N GLU A 730 7.57 21.11 -20.11
CA GLU A 730 7.76 22.21 -21.08
C GLU A 730 8.95 23.09 -20.72
N GLN A 731 9.31 23.21 -19.43
CA GLN A 731 10.42 24.06 -18.98
C GLN A 731 11.78 23.50 -19.39
N ASN A 732 11.94 22.19 -19.35
CA ASN A 732 13.20 21.50 -19.68
C ASN A 732 13.17 20.88 -21.07
N ASN A 733 12.11 21.10 -21.84
CA ASN A 733 11.83 20.43 -23.12
C ASN A 733 12.10 18.92 -23.05
N ALA A 734 11.54 18.29 -22.01
CA ALA A 734 11.72 16.87 -21.72
C ALA A 734 10.39 16.11 -21.71
N GLY A 735 10.38 14.90 -22.23
CA GLY A 735 9.14 14.11 -22.24
C GLY A 735 9.37 12.61 -22.32
N ILE A 736 8.33 11.88 -21.96
CA ILE A 736 8.24 10.41 -22.06
C ILE A 736 6.81 9.99 -22.40
N ALA A 737 6.65 9.01 -23.27
CA ALA A 737 5.40 8.32 -23.54
C ALA A 737 5.42 6.95 -22.86
N LEU A 738 4.46 6.69 -21.98
CA LEU A 738 4.25 5.41 -21.28
C LEU A 738 3.04 4.73 -21.92
N ILE A 739 3.22 3.51 -22.39
CA ILE A 739 2.24 2.79 -23.20
C ILE A 739 1.84 1.49 -22.50
N GLY A 740 0.54 1.16 -22.53
CA GLY A 740 0.01 -0.09 -22.03
C GLY A 740 -0.96 -0.74 -23.01
N VAL A 741 -0.77 -2.02 -23.28
CA VAL A 741 -1.62 -2.82 -24.19
C VAL A 741 -2.87 -3.26 -23.45
N ASN A 742 -4.02 -2.82 -23.91
CA ASN A 742 -5.33 -3.08 -23.29
C ASN A 742 -5.96 -4.36 -23.83
N ASN A 743 -5.18 -5.44 -23.92
CA ASN A 743 -5.67 -6.78 -24.32
C ASN A 743 -4.97 -7.86 -23.50
N PRO A 744 -5.65 -8.46 -22.50
CA PRO A 744 -5.06 -9.49 -21.65
C PRO A 744 -4.87 -10.84 -22.32
N TYR A 745 -5.36 -11.02 -23.54
CA TYR A 745 -5.33 -12.27 -24.31
C TYR A 745 -4.34 -12.26 -25.48
N VAL A 746 -3.70 -11.11 -25.73
CA VAL A 746 -2.73 -10.97 -26.82
C VAL A 746 -1.48 -11.79 -26.57
N THR A 747 -0.86 -12.30 -27.63
CA THR A 747 0.43 -13.00 -27.52
C THR A 747 1.62 -12.05 -27.67
N LEU A 748 2.81 -12.41 -27.16
CA LEU A 748 4.03 -11.63 -27.40
C LEU A 748 4.33 -11.41 -28.87
N ARG A 749 3.99 -12.39 -29.71
CA ARG A 749 4.16 -12.28 -31.16
C ARG A 749 3.26 -11.20 -31.78
N ASP A 750 2.01 -11.12 -31.31
CA ASP A 750 1.06 -10.11 -31.79
C ASP A 750 1.39 -8.74 -31.23
N ILE A 751 1.87 -8.66 -30.01
CA ILE A 751 2.39 -7.41 -29.42
C ILE A 751 3.52 -6.86 -30.29
N ALA A 752 4.51 -7.68 -30.63
CA ALA A 752 5.65 -7.28 -31.45
C ALA A 752 5.25 -6.82 -32.85
N LYS A 753 4.13 -7.34 -33.40
CA LYS A 753 3.67 -6.99 -34.75
C LYS A 753 2.75 -5.76 -34.79
N THR A 754 1.89 -5.58 -33.77
CA THR A 754 0.75 -4.67 -33.89
C THR A 754 0.61 -3.68 -32.74
N CYS A 755 1.37 -3.84 -31.67
CA CYS A 755 1.27 -3.02 -30.47
C CYS A 755 2.55 -2.26 -30.09
N LEU A 756 3.72 -2.67 -30.60
CA LEU A 756 4.96 -1.88 -30.46
C LEU A 756 5.00 -0.81 -31.54
N LEU A 757 4.76 0.44 -31.14
CA LEU A 757 4.64 1.56 -32.05
C LEU A 757 5.94 2.37 -32.22
N CYS A 758 6.95 2.11 -31.38
CA CYS A 758 8.19 2.88 -31.31
C CYS A 758 9.29 2.05 -30.64
N GLU A 759 10.53 2.54 -30.66
CA GLU A 759 11.62 1.91 -29.93
C GLU A 759 11.37 1.95 -28.43
N ASP A 760 11.46 0.79 -27.76
CA ASP A 760 11.26 0.68 -26.32
C ASP A 760 12.48 1.23 -25.55
N VAL A 761 12.24 2.28 -24.78
CA VAL A 761 13.23 2.92 -23.91
C VAL A 761 12.96 2.65 -22.41
N SER A 762 12.11 1.68 -22.07
CA SER A 762 11.73 1.35 -20.69
C SER A 762 12.92 1.06 -19.78
N HIS A 763 14.01 0.51 -20.33
CA HIS A 763 15.24 0.21 -19.60
C HIS A 763 15.95 1.46 -19.04
N LYS A 764 15.54 2.67 -19.46
CA LYS A 764 16.05 3.96 -18.95
C LYS A 764 15.22 4.52 -17.79
N LEU A 765 14.06 3.90 -17.46
CA LEU A 765 13.13 4.37 -16.44
C LEU A 765 13.32 3.58 -15.14
N ASP A 766 14.27 3.96 -14.32
CA ASP A 766 14.53 3.31 -13.01
C ASP A 766 13.51 3.69 -11.93
N TRP A 767 12.73 4.76 -12.15
CA TRP A 767 11.74 5.27 -11.22
C TRP A 767 10.36 4.60 -11.36
N LEU A 768 10.09 3.86 -12.44
CA LEU A 768 8.79 3.23 -12.70
C LEU A 768 8.79 1.75 -12.31
N GLN A 769 8.04 1.43 -11.28
CA GLN A 769 7.94 0.08 -10.71
C GLN A 769 6.76 -0.71 -11.31
N TRP A 770 6.79 -0.96 -12.59
CA TRP A 770 5.81 -1.78 -13.29
C TRP A 770 6.34 -3.19 -13.58
N ILE A 771 5.48 -4.09 -14.08
CA ILE A 771 5.89 -5.40 -14.58
C ILE A 771 5.59 -5.43 -16.09
N PRO A 772 6.49 -4.89 -16.93
CA PRO A 772 6.19 -4.58 -18.33
C PRO A 772 5.75 -5.80 -19.13
N ASP A 773 6.33 -6.98 -18.89
CA ASP A 773 6.06 -8.20 -19.65
C ASP A 773 4.82 -8.99 -19.18
N TYR A 774 4.09 -8.49 -18.16
CA TYR A 774 2.91 -9.19 -17.63
C TYR A 774 1.67 -8.90 -18.48
N ILE A 775 1.44 -9.70 -19.52
CA ILE A 775 0.35 -9.54 -20.50
C ILE A 775 -1.05 -9.42 -19.85
N PRO A 776 -1.47 -10.29 -18.90
CA PRO A 776 -2.81 -10.17 -18.32
C PRO A 776 -3.03 -8.85 -17.56
N GLY A 777 -1.98 -8.28 -16.98
CA GLY A 777 -1.99 -6.98 -16.32
C GLY A 777 -1.70 -5.80 -17.24
N GLY A 778 -1.67 -6.03 -18.56
CA GLY A 778 -1.35 -5.06 -19.60
C GLY A 778 0.16 -4.99 -19.88
N TYR A 779 0.62 -5.63 -20.94
CA TYR A 779 1.98 -5.43 -21.43
C TYR A 779 2.27 -3.94 -21.61
N SER A 780 3.38 -3.46 -21.06
CA SER A 780 3.65 -2.03 -21.01
C SER A 780 5.09 -1.72 -21.40
N TYR A 781 5.31 -0.58 -22.04
CA TYR A 781 6.61 -0.13 -22.50
C TYR A 781 6.64 1.41 -22.60
N ALA A 782 7.82 1.98 -22.82
CA ALA A 782 8.00 3.41 -22.91
C ALA A 782 8.71 3.81 -24.20
N CYS A 783 8.37 5.02 -24.72
CA CYS A 783 8.91 5.56 -25.94
C CYS A 783 9.37 7.02 -25.79
N ARG A 784 10.22 7.47 -26.68
CA ARG A 784 10.38 8.90 -26.94
C ARG A 784 9.06 9.49 -27.43
N VAL A 785 8.73 10.70 -26.98
CA VAL A 785 7.44 11.31 -27.33
C VAL A 785 7.31 11.52 -28.82
N ASN A 786 8.36 12.01 -29.51
CA ASN A 786 8.30 12.26 -30.93
C ASN A 786 8.05 10.98 -31.74
N ASP A 787 8.83 9.92 -31.48
CA ASP A 787 8.70 8.64 -32.20
C ASP A 787 7.29 8.03 -32.01
N PHE A 788 6.73 8.15 -30.81
CA PHE A 788 5.37 7.69 -30.52
C PHE A 788 4.31 8.56 -31.21
N ASN A 789 4.47 9.89 -31.16
CA ASN A 789 3.50 10.83 -31.75
C ASN A 789 3.49 10.79 -33.26
N ASP A 790 4.62 10.49 -33.91
CA ASP A 790 4.71 10.31 -35.39
C ASP A 790 3.80 9.15 -35.87
N VAL A 791 3.55 8.16 -35.01
CA VAL A 791 2.64 7.04 -35.32
C VAL A 791 1.19 7.38 -34.98
N ILE A 792 0.90 7.95 -33.81
CA ILE A 792 -0.48 8.18 -33.37
C ILE A 792 -1.07 9.48 -33.92
N MET A 793 -0.23 10.48 -34.18
CA MET A 793 -0.59 11.79 -34.72
C MET A 793 -1.68 12.54 -33.93
N HIS A 794 -1.82 12.24 -32.64
CA HIS A 794 -2.88 12.83 -31.81
C HIS A 794 -2.57 14.27 -31.38
N HIS A 795 -1.31 14.64 -31.34
CA HIS A 795 -0.84 15.90 -30.75
C HIS A 795 0.07 16.68 -31.69
N ALA A 796 -0.11 17.99 -31.67
CA ALA A 796 0.85 18.93 -32.31
C ALA A 796 1.86 19.36 -31.22
N PHE A 797 2.97 18.63 -31.10
CA PHE A 797 4.10 19.01 -30.26
C PHE A 797 5.14 19.74 -31.09
N ASP A 798 5.81 20.75 -30.49
CA ASP A 798 7.14 21.11 -30.92
C ASP A 798 8.11 19.97 -30.62
N GLU A 799 9.25 19.92 -31.29
CA GLU A 799 10.22 18.83 -31.10
C GLU A 799 10.65 18.74 -29.60
N ILE A 800 10.40 17.60 -28.96
CA ILE A 800 10.81 17.31 -27.59
C ILE A 800 12.20 16.65 -27.65
N THR A 801 13.22 17.37 -27.21
CA THR A 801 14.61 16.96 -27.39
C THR A 801 15.13 16.02 -26.27
N ASN A 802 14.63 16.17 -25.06
CA ASN A 802 15.14 15.47 -23.91
C ASN A 802 14.20 14.34 -23.47
N LEU A 803 14.77 13.24 -23.01
CA LEU A 803 14.02 12.16 -22.39
C LEU A 803 13.80 12.48 -20.90
N LEU A 804 12.60 12.32 -20.41
CA LEU A 804 12.24 12.50 -19.00
C LEU A 804 12.56 11.22 -18.23
N ILE A 805 13.75 11.16 -17.58
CA ILE A 805 14.29 9.99 -16.89
C ILE A 805 14.77 10.33 -15.48
#